data_61bc5b2987c9ef4fb9d1b4c5cd38aba8
#
_entry.id   61bc5b2987c9ef4fb9d1b4c5cd38aba8
#
_cell.length_a   1.000
_cell.length_b   1.000
_cell.length_c   1.000
_cell.angle_alpha   90.00
_cell.angle_beta   90.00
_cell.angle_gamma   90.00
#
_symmetry.space_group_name_H-M   'P 1'
#
loop_
_entity.id
_entity.type
_entity.pdbx_description
1 polymer ?
#
loop_
_entity_poly.entity_id
_entity_poly.type
_entity_poly.pdbx_seq_one_letter_code
_entity_poly.pdbx_strand_id
1 'polypeptide(L)'
;MKSLHIFLTVCIVLFGMLLPLSVRACVDCGQQNVFRSGRVVDYELVIAGRTLSPAGRRVEVLTVNGTLPGPVLRFHVGDAARIRVRNELASESTSVHWHGLLLPNAQDGVPGLTTPPIVPGGSHTFEFVLRHAGTYWYHSHTHLQEQRGVYGAIVVLPRAGEPVSAADRTDREEVLVLSDWTNESPDEVMRTLARGSDYYSLQRGSAQSLWGAWRAGGLRDFLEREWSKLPPMDVADVAYDAFLINGRSRLRLDGHPGERVRLRIVNAAASTYFYLHWSAGPLRIIEADGMPVEPVEVPRLLIGNAETYDVVVTIPARGEWEFRATAMDGSGHASAVVGHGDEHLASDPPKPKLYVMDEMMDLAIAMQDDDPRASLALPRPGPPYPLLRARKDTTLPVKASQRELTMHLTGDMGRYVWSFDGKTMAQEGVVTLHHGEVVRLELVNDTMMHHPIHLHGHFFRVLNGQGARAPLKHTVDVPPMSRRTIEFEANERHAWLFHCHLLYHMMSGMGRVFRYEESAPAAATAHALPEMEKPHAAGLGEHAHDPWLAWGEGAFLSSMTGGEFNLRHGRHDWIAEWEAGWSGVPDVEYEVDLVHRYYLNPDWQIWAGVRLTNEDGADDRAVAGFQYRLPLRLQAGVGVDSEGHARLTLAQQWPLTSRLSAFGQMEYDTASEEKWTAGVSLIVTKKLSLTSQFHSEYGWGAGVSIRF
;
A
#
# COMPACT_ATOMS: atom_id res chain seq x y z
N MET A 1 23.33 11.29 60.29
CA MET A 1 22.96 9.86 60.26
C MET A 1 21.47 9.58 60.64
N LYS A 2 20.70 10.53 61.10
CA LYS A 2 19.25 10.30 61.38
C LYS A 2 18.30 10.58 60.21
N SER A 3 18.73 11.33 59.18
CA SER A 3 17.92 11.65 57.99
C SER A 3 17.93 10.56 56.91
N LEU A 4 18.88 9.64 56.94
CA LEU A 4 18.99 8.58 55.93
C LEU A 4 18.09 7.37 56.26
N HIS A 5 17.76 7.19 57.56
CA HIS A 5 16.88 6.09 57.99
C HIS A 5 15.39 6.35 57.69
N ILE A 6 14.98 7.61 57.66
CA ILE A 6 13.58 7.97 57.38
C ILE A 6 13.29 7.81 55.87
N PHE A 7 14.26 8.10 55.01
CA PHE A 7 14.12 7.94 53.55
C PHE A 7 14.04 6.49 53.11
N LEU A 8 14.79 5.60 53.77
CA LEU A 8 14.77 4.16 53.45
C LEU A 8 13.50 3.47 53.96
N THR A 9 12.90 3.94 55.09
CA THR A 9 11.66 3.36 55.63
C THR A 9 10.43 3.78 54.83
N VAL A 10 10.41 4.99 54.25
CA VAL A 10 9.33 5.45 53.37
C VAL A 10 9.36 4.74 52.02
N CYS A 11 10.55 4.46 51.46
CA CYS A 11 10.65 3.69 50.21
C CYS A 11 10.25 2.21 50.37
N ILE A 12 10.47 1.60 51.52
CA ILE A 12 10.09 0.19 51.77
C ILE A 12 8.59 0.06 52.02
N VAL A 13 7.91 1.06 52.59
CA VAL A 13 6.45 1.06 52.80
C VAL A 13 5.70 1.35 51.50
N LEU A 14 6.28 2.13 50.56
CA LEU A 14 5.68 2.39 49.25
C LEU A 14 5.88 1.24 48.26
N PHE A 15 6.91 0.37 48.45
CA PHE A 15 7.13 -0.81 47.59
C PHE A 15 6.38 -2.07 48.08
N GLY A 16 5.83 -2.06 49.28
CA GLY A 16 5.12 -3.18 49.91
C GLY A 16 3.62 -3.26 49.58
N MET A 17 3.03 -2.30 48.88
CA MET A 17 1.61 -2.28 48.53
C MET A 17 1.30 -2.42 47.01
N LEU A 18 2.24 -2.85 46.21
CA LEU A 18 1.98 -3.31 44.85
C LEU A 18 1.83 -4.85 44.83
N LEU A 19 0.77 -5.31 45.52
CA LEU A 19 0.20 -6.61 45.18
C LEU A 19 -0.36 -6.51 43.75
N PRO A 20 -0.08 -7.49 42.89
CA PRO A 20 -0.72 -7.52 41.60
C PRO A 20 -2.22 -7.69 41.81
N LEU A 21 -2.99 -6.63 41.63
CA LEU A 21 -4.40 -6.75 41.34
C LEU A 21 -4.45 -7.62 40.07
N SER A 22 -4.67 -8.92 40.27
CA SER A 22 -5.13 -9.79 39.22
C SER A 22 -6.42 -9.17 38.68
N VAL A 23 -6.28 -8.40 37.60
CA VAL A 23 -7.42 -8.04 36.76
C VAL A 23 -7.94 -9.37 36.23
N ARG A 24 -8.91 -9.94 36.94
CA ARG A 24 -9.81 -10.92 36.37
C ARG A 24 -10.48 -10.16 35.22
N ALA A 25 -9.94 -10.36 33.99
CA ALA A 25 -10.68 -10.03 32.80
C ALA A 25 -12.08 -10.62 32.96
N CYS A 26 -13.07 -9.77 32.83
CA CYS A 26 -14.47 -10.19 32.88
C CYS A 26 -14.69 -11.07 31.65
N VAL A 27 -14.59 -12.40 31.80
CA VAL A 27 -14.74 -13.41 30.75
C VAL A 27 -16.17 -13.46 30.22
N ASP A 28 -17.07 -12.65 30.74
CA ASP A 28 -18.53 -12.79 30.54
C ASP A 28 -19.27 -11.52 30.08
N CYS A 29 -18.58 -10.50 29.61
CA CYS A 29 -19.23 -9.31 29.06
C CYS A 29 -19.39 -9.45 27.53
N GLY A 30 -20.47 -10.09 27.09
CA GLY A 30 -20.92 -10.06 25.70
C GLY A 30 -20.86 -11.37 24.90
N GLN A 31 -20.46 -12.50 25.48
CA GLN A 31 -20.58 -13.81 24.83
C GLN A 31 -22.00 -14.40 24.96
N GLN A 32 -23.02 -13.65 24.54
CA GLN A 32 -24.34 -14.27 24.41
C GLN A 32 -24.50 -14.85 23.00
N ASN A 33 -24.34 -16.21 22.92
CA ASN A 33 -24.93 -17.04 21.87
C ASN A 33 -24.28 -17.12 20.48
N VAL A 34 -22.97 -17.05 20.32
CA VAL A 34 -22.31 -17.37 19.05
C VAL A 34 -22.53 -18.83 18.61
N PHE A 35 -22.70 -19.74 19.56
CA PHE A 35 -22.72 -21.20 19.27
C PHE A 35 -24.11 -21.86 19.31
N ARG A 36 -25.21 -21.12 19.20
CA ARG A 36 -26.56 -21.71 19.43
C ARG A 36 -27.08 -22.60 18.30
N SER A 37 -26.45 -22.71 17.11
CA SER A 37 -27.01 -23.56 16.03
C SER A 37 -26.07 -23.96 14.88
N GLY A 38 -24.74 -23.83 14.99
CA GLY A 38 -23.82 -24.16 13.91
C GLY A 38 -22.76 -25.19 14.31
N ARG A 39 -22.19 -25.87 13.32
CA ARG A 39 -20.99 -26.71 13.50
C ARG A 39 -19.82 -25.78 13.86
N VAL A 40 -19.09 -26.10 14.94
CA VAL A 40 -17.83 -25.42 15.25
C VAL A 40 -16.73 -26.01 14.36
N VAL A 41 -15.96 -25.15 13.68
CA VAL A 41 -14.82 -25.54 12.85
C VAL A 41 -13.58 -24.89 13.44
N ASP A 42 -12.67 -25.73 13.91
CA ASP A 42 -11.45 -25.31 14.59
C ASP A 42 -10.27 -25.27 13.62
N TYR A 43 -9.48 -24.19 13.69
CA TYR A 43 -8.17 -24.06 13.03
C TYR A 43 -7.13 -23.55 14.01
N GLU A 44 -5.88 -23.93 13.80
CA GLU A 44 -4.72 -23.31 14.42
C GLU A 44 -3.81 -22.75 13.32
N LEU A 45 -3.48 -21.46 13.42
CA LEU A 45 -2.56 -20.77 12.53
C LEU A 45 -1.32 -20.38 13.33
N VAL A 46 -0.17 -20.92 12.92
CA VAL A 46 1.12 -20.63 13.55
C VAL A 46 1.93 -19.72 12.62
N ILE A 47 2.19 -18.49 13.07
CA ILE A 47 2.99 -17.53 12.33
C ILE A 47 4.44 -17.66 12.81
N ALA A 48 5.34 -18.02 11.88
CA ALA A 48 6.74 -18.29 12.20
C ALA A 48 7.66 -17.95 11.02
N GLY A 49 8.91 -17.58 11.34
CA GLY A 49 9.97 -17.40 10.33
C GLY A 49 10.44 -18.75 9.78
N ARG A 50 10.69 -18.83 8.48
CA ARG A 50 11.27 -19.97 7.76
C ARG A 50 12.19 -19.50 6.64
N THR A 51 13.18 -20.30 6.31
CA THR A 51 14.01 -20.05 5.11
C THR A 51 13.40 -20.77 3.91
N LEU A 52 12.86 -19.99 2.97
CA LEU A 52 12.30 -20.48 1.71
C LEU A 52 12.99 -19.84 0.50
N SER A 53 12.59 -20.19 -0.71
CA SER A 53 13.14 -19.66 -1.97
C SER A 53 12.04 -19.30 -2.96
N PRO A 54 11.13 -18.35 -2.66
CA PRO A 54 10.00 -18.02 -3.53
C PRO A 54 10.45 -17.52 -4.91
N ALA A 55 11.55 -16.75 -4.96
CA ALA A 55 12.15 -16.22 -6.18
C ALA A 55 13.55 -16.81 -6.44
N GLY A 56 13.74 -18.10 -6.15
CA GLY A 56 15.00 -18.82 -6.40
C GLY A 56 16.12 -18.57 -5.39
N ARG A 57 16.16 -17.42 -4.72
CA ARG A 57 17.13 -17.11 -3.64
C ARG A 57 16.57 -17.54 -2.28
N ARG A 58 17.44 -18.13 -1.44
CA ARG A 58 17.08 -18.47 -0.05
C ARG A 58 17.00 -17.20 0.79
N VAL A 59 15.85 -16.94 1.35
CA VAL A 59 15.55 -15.77 2.18
C VAL A 59 14.71 -16.16 3.37
N GLU A 60 14.72 -15.34 4.40
CA GLU A 60 13.81 -15.48 5.52
C GLU A 60 12.40 -15.01 5.09
N VAL A 61 11.41 -15.86 5.29
CA VAL A 61 10.02 -15.67 4.93
C VAL A 61 9.17 -15.87 6.18
N LEU A 62 8.15 -15.08 6.38
CA LEU A 62 7.11 -15.38 7.35
C LEU A 62 6.13 -16.39 6.73
N THR A 63 5.76 -17.37 7.49
CA THR A 63 4.88 -18.44 7.04
C THR A 63 3.71 -18.60 7.99
N VAL A 64 2.59 -19.06 7.45
CA VAL A 64 1.48 -19.56 8.24
C VAL A 64 1.46 -21.08 8.14
N ASN A 65 1.60 -21.77 9.27
CA ASN A 65 1.75 -23.23 9.36
C ASN A 65 2.90 -23.80 8.50
N GLY A 66 3.99 -23.00 8.35
CA GLY A 66 5.18 -23.41 7.62
C GLY A 66 5.07 -23.35 6.09
N THR A 67 4.00 -22.80 5.53
CA THR A 67 3.75 -22.68 4.09
C THR A 67 3.62 -21.23 3.63
N LEU A 68 3.81 -21.00 2.33
CA LEU A 68 3.61 -19.75 1.62
C LEU A 68 2.88 -20.04 0.30
N PRO A 69 1.65 -19.54 0.10
CA PRO A 69 0.78 -18.93 1.10
C PRO A 69 0.42 -19.89 2.25
N GLY A 70 -0.19 -19.37 3.31
CA GLY A 70 -0.76 -20.16 4.39
C GLY A 70 -1.90 -21.07 3.93
N PRO A 71 -2.43 -21.95 4.80
CA PRO A 71 -3.46 -22.92 4.45
C PRO A 71 -4.77 -22.26 4.01
N VAL A 72 -5.50 -22.92 3.11
CA VAL A 72 -6.86 -22.51 2.75
C VAL A 72 -7.82 -22.94 3.87
N LEU A 73 -8.50 -21.97 4.47
CA LEU A 73 -9.53 -22.22 5.49
C LEU A 73 -10.87 -22.48 4.80
N ARG A 74 -11.55 -23.56 5.15
CA ARG A 74 -12.82 -23.97 4.52
C ARG A 74 -13.95 -24.07 5.53
N PHE A 75 -15.04 -23.39 5.26
CA PHE A 75 -16.24 -23.34 6.08
C PHE A 75 -17.50 -23.47 5.25
N HIS A 76 -18.64 -23.61 5.91
CA HIS A 76 -19.97 -23.40 5.33
C HIS A 76 -20.66 -22.23 5.99
N VAL A 77 -21.59 -21.62 5.29
CA VAL A 77 -22.48 -20.60 5.86
C VAL A 77 -23.20 -21.18 7.08
N GLY A 78 -23.09 -20.46 8.21
CA GLY A 78 -23.65 -20.87 9.50
C GLY A 78 -22.66 -21.64 10.38
N ASP A 79 -21.50 -22.06 9.88
CA ASP A 79 -20.43 -22.59 10.73
C ASP A 79 -19.94 -21.49 11.70
N ALA A 80 -19.58 -21.89 12.90
CA ALA A 80 -18.86 -21.07 13.86
C ALA A 80 -17.36 -21.33 13.70
N ALA A 81 -16.62 -20.38 13.19
CA ALA A 81 -15.16 -20.44 13.15
C ALA A 81 -14.59 -20.26 14.55
N ARG A 82 -13.66 -21.11 14.96
CA ARG A 82 -12.78 -20.92 16.09
C ARG A 82 -11.35 -21.04 15.61
N ILE A 83 -10.66 -19.91 15.49
CA ILE A 83 -9.33 -19.88 14.89
C ILE A 83 -8.33 -19.36 15.90
N ARG A 84 -7.43 -20.24 16.35
CA ARG A 84 -6.35 -19.87 17.25
C ARG A 84 -5.13 -19.45 16.43
N VAL A 85 -4.72 -18.19 16.55
CA VAL A 85 -3.49 -17.68 15.95
C VAL A 85 -2.40 -17.64 17.02
N ARG A 86 -1.27 -18.30 16.74
CA ARG A 86 -0.09 -18.32 17.59
C ARG A 86 1.06 -17.57 16.91
N ASN A 87 1.70 -16.70 17.69
CA ASN A 87 2.89 -15.97 17.25
C ASN A 87 4.16 -16.70 17.74
N GLU A 88 4.89 -17.30 16.83
CA GLU A 88 6.20 -17.92 17.08
C GLU A 88 7.37 -17.06 16.55
N LEU A 89 7.13 -15.77 16.24
CA LEU A 89 8.19 -14.83 15.92
C LEU A 89 8.99 -14.48 17.16
N ALA A 90 10.30 -14.24 16.99
CA ALA A 90 11.20 -14.03 18.12
C ALA A 90 11.01 -12.68 18.82
N SER A 91 10.67 -11.62 18.08
CA SER A 91 10.66 -10.23 18.58
C SER A 91 9.53 -9.36 18.05
N GLU A 92 8.76 -9.82 17.08
CA GLU A 92 7.72 -9.02 16.44
C GLU A 92 6.33 -9.47 16.91
N SER A 93 5.45 -8.52 17.21
CA SER A 93 4.01 -8.79 17.31
C SER A 93 3.45 -9.16 15.93
N THR A 94 2.29 -9.79 15.91
CA THR A 94 1.56 -10.11 14.66
C THR A 94 0.07 -9.91 14.85
N SER A 95 -0.67 -9.99 13.75
CA SER A 95 -2.12 -9.97 13.72
C SER A 95 -2.63 -10.77 12.54
N VAL A 96 -3.94 -11.06 12.52
CA VAL A 96 -4.61 -11.63 11.33
C VAL A 96 -5.95 -10.94 11.17
N HIS A 97 -6.14 -10.29 10.03
CA HIS A 97 -7.42 -9.74 9.58
C HIS A 97 -8.11 -10.74 8.64
N TRP A 98 -9.43 -10.82 8.73
CA TRP A 98 -10.29 -11.70 7.95
C TRP A 98 -10.98 -10.90 6.84
N HIS A 99 -10.24 -10.67 5.77
CA HIS A 99 -10.61 -9.75 4.71
C HIS A 99 -11.89 -10.13 3.98
N GLY A 100 -12.86 -9.22 3.94
CA GLY A 100 -14.14 -9.38 3.26
C GLY A 100 -15.22 -10.11 4.05
N LEU A 101 -14.93 -10.61 5.26
CA LEU A 101 -15.94 -11.25 6.10
C LEU A 101 -16.71 -10.23 6.94
N LEU A 102 -18.05 -10.38 7.02
CA LEU A 102 -18.88 -9.68 7.97
C LEU A 102 -18.85 -10.39 9.32
N LEU A 103 -18.20 -9.81 10.30
CA LEU A 103 -17.94 -10.38 11.62
C LEU A 103 -18.03 -9.32 12.72
N PRO A 104 -18.11 -9.69 14.01
CA PRO A 104 -18.09 -8.72 15.11
C PRO A 104 -16.78 -7.90 15.10
N ASN A 105 -16.85 -6.59 15.31
CA ASN A 105 -15.71 -5.68 15.27
C ASN A 105 -14.50 -6.16 16.10
N ALA A 106 -14.71 -6.67 17.30
CA ALA A 106 -13.64 -7.21 18.14
C ALA A 106 -12.93 -8.46 17.59
N GLN A 107 -13.41 -9.02 16.47
CA GLN A 107 -12.82 -10.16 15.76
C GLN A 107 -12.18 -9.79 14.42
N ASP A 108 -12.14 -8.51 14.07
CA ASP A 108 -11.68 -8.01 12.78
C ASP A 108 -10.17 -8.18 12.55
N GLY A 109 -9.37 -8.08 13.62
CA GLY A 109 -7.95 -8.41 13.56
C GLY A 109 -7.00 -7.24 13.27
N VAL A 110 -7.48 -5.98 13.28
CA VAL A 110 -6.62 -4.80 13.14
C VAL A 110 -5.99 -4.45 14.50
N PRO A 111 -4.64 -4.53 14.64
CA PRO A 111 -3.98 -4.35 15.93
C PRO A 111 -4.17 -2.93 16.47
N GLY A 112 -4.54 -2.84 17.74
CA GLY A 112 -4.74 -1.57 18.44
C GLY A 112 -6.01 -0.81 18.07
N LEU A 113 -6.74 -1.22 17.03
CA LEU A 113 -8.04 -0.64 16.65
C LEU A 113 -9.20 -1.55 17.07
N THR A 114 -9.20 -2.79 16.62
CA THR A 114 -10.29 -3.76 16.83
C THR A 114 -9.85 -4.94 17.71
N THR A 115 -8.58 -5.30 17.66
CA THR A 115 -8.02 -6.48 18.32
C THR A 115 -6.67 -6.13 18.95
N PRO A 116 -6.29 -6.66 20.12
CA PRO A 116 -4.95 -6.47 20.64
C PRO A 116 -3.91 -7.18 19.75
N PRO A 117 -2.68 -6.63 19.60
CA PRO A 117 -1.62 -7.30 18.87
C PRO A 117 -1.24 -8.62 19.59
N ILE A 118 -0.89 -9.63 18.81
CA ILE A 118 -0.44 -10.93 19.32
C ILE A 118 1.07 -10.84 19.55
N VAL A 119 1.48 -10.69 20.79
CA VAL A 119 2.91 -10.54 21.17
C VAL A 119 3.72 -11.81 20.90
N PRO A 120 5.06 -11.74 20.80
CA PRO A 120 5.93 -12.92 20.65
C PRO A 120 5.64 -14.00 21.69
N GLY A 121 5.48 -15.25 21.24
CA GLY A 121 5.11 -16.40 22.09
C GLY A 121 3.65 -16.41 22.54
N GLY A 122 2.86 -15.35 22.23
CA GLY A 122 1.44 -15.24 22.57
C GLY A 122 0.51 -15.92 21.58
N SER A 123 -0.78 -15.90 21.91
CA SER A 123 -1.84 -16.37 21.00
C SER A 123 -3.13 -15.60 21.22
N HIS A 124 -3.95 -15.50 20.17
CA HIS A 124 -5.31 -14.99 20.23
C HIS A 124 -6.26 -15.97 19.55
N THR A 125 -7.47 -16.11 20.08
CA THR A 125 -8.50 -16.98 19.50
C THR A 125 -9.64 -16.11 18.98
N PHE A 126 -9.88 -16.20 17.70
CA PHE A 126 -10.98 -15.54 17.00
C PHE A 126 -12.19 -16.46 16.96
N GLU A 127 -13.36 -15.95 17.27
CA GLU A 127 -14.63 -16.71 17.28
C GLU A 127 -15.74 -15.91 16.61
N PHE A 128 -16.24 -16.39 15.46
CA PHE A 128 -17.31 -15.72 14.73
C PHE A 128 -18.09 -16.70 13.83
N VAL A 129 -19.30 -16.31 13.44
CA VAL A 129 -20.15 -17.10 12.54
C VAL A 129 -20.02 -16.62 11.12
N LEU A 130 -19.84 -17.56 10.15
CA LEU A 130 -19.78 -17.26 8.72
C LEU A 130 -21.19 -16.96 8.21
N ARG A 131 -21.41 -15.69 7.78
CA ARG A 131 -22.75 -15.19 7.42
C ARG A 131 -23.07 -15.37 5.93
N HIS A 132 -22.08 -15.45 5.05
CA HIS A 132 -22.26 -15.52 3.60
C HIS A 132 -21.21 -16.42 2.94
N ALA A 133 -21.58 -17.10 1.86
CA ALA A 133 -20.69 -17.88 1.04
C ALA A 133 -19.81 -16.97 0.17
N GLY A 134 -18.69 -17.49 -0.32
CA GLY A 134 -17.79 -16.78 -1.24
C GLY A 134 -16.33 -17.14 -1.04
N THR A 135 -15.49 -16.46 -1.81
CA THR A 135 -14.04 -16.54 -1.72
C THR A 135 -13.52 -15.28 -1.05
N TYR A 136 -12.76 -15.46 0.02
CA TYR A 136 -12.18 -14.43 0.87
C TYR A 136 -10.74 -14.78 1.17
N TRP A 137 -10.07 -13.98 2.00
CA TRP A 137 -8.70 -14.26 2.39
C TRP A 137 -8.37 -13.73 3.79
N TYR A 138 -7.22 -14.05 4.31
CA TYR A 138 -6.70 -13.52 5.56
C TYR A 138 -5.26 -13.05 5.38
N HIS A 139 -4.88 -12.01 6.10
CA HIS A 139 -3.52 -11.49 6.08
C HIS A 139 -3.17 -10.74 7.36
N SER A 140 -1.88 -10.47 7.57
CA SER A 140 -1.45 -9.65 8.70
C SER A 140 -1.74 -8.17 8.43
N HIS A 141 -2.20 -7.49 9.47
CA HIS A 141 -2.28 -6.03 9.53
C HIS A 141 -1.17 -5.41 10.40
N THR A 142 -0.11 -6.16 10.70
CA THR A 142 1.04 -5.68 11.48
C THR A 142 2.17 -5.34 10.54
N HIS A 143 2.59 -4.06 10.53
CA HIS A 143 3.69 -3.57 9.68
C HIS A 143 3.62 -4.08 8.24
N LEU A 144 4.72 -4.58 7.72
CA LEU A 144 4.85 -5.09 6.35
C LEU A 144 4.85 -6.65 6.29
N GLN A 145 4.20 -7.32 7.27
CA GLN A 145 4.22 -8.78 7.35
C GLN A 145 3.44 -9.46 6.22
N GLU A 146 2.46 -8.77 5.62
CA GLU A 146 1.76 -9.24 4.43
C GLU A 146 2.76 -9.50 3.29
N GLN A 147 3.61 -8.53 2.95
CA GLN A 147 4.67 -8.71 1.93
C GLN A 147 5.65 -9.84 2.28
N ARG A 148 5.85 -10.11 3.58
CA ARG A 148 6.75 -11.15 4.06
C ARG A 148 6.15 -12.55 4.06
N GLY A 149 4.83 -12.69 3.76
CA GLY A 149 4.18 -13.99 3.55
C GLY A 149 3.07 -14.36 4.52
N VAL A 150 2.60 -13.45 5.39
CA VAL A 150 1.49 -13.75 6.31
C VAL A 150 0.16 -13.49 5.63
N TYR A 151 -0.26 -14.41 4.78
CA TYR A 151 -1.54 -14.40 4.07
C TYR A 151 -1.97 -15.80 3.63
N GLY A 152 -3.29 -15.98 3.37
CA GLY A 152 -3.87 -17.21 2.83
C GLY A 152 -5.35 -17.04 2.51
N ALA A 153 -5.94 -18.01 1.81
CA ALA A 153 -7.32 -17.93 1.33
C ALA A 153 -8.34 -18.48 2.34
N ILE A 154 -9.57 -17.98 2.25
CA ILE A 154 -10.76 -18.49 2.95
C ILE A 154 -11.84 -18.81 1.91
N VAL A 155 -12.40 -20.00 2.00
CA VAL A 155 -13.52 -20.42 1.17
C VAL A 155 -14.71 -20.75 2.07
N VAL A 156 -15.79 -20.00 1.90
CA VAL A 156 -17.05 -20.26 2.59
C VAL A 156 -18.03 -20.85 1.59
N LEU A 157 -18.36 -22.10 1.77
CA LEU A 157 -19.31 -22.84 0.91
C LEU A 157 -20.75 -22.49 1.32
N PRO A 158 -21.74 -22.59 0.40
CA PRO A 158 -23.15 -22.52 0.75
C PRO A 158 -23.51 -23.51 1.85
N ARG A 159 -24.67 -23.32 2.51
CA ARG A 159 -25.14 -24.29 3.50
C ARG A 159 -25.27 -25.67 2.87
N ALA A 160 -24.97 -26.68 3.65
CA ALA A 160 -25.13 -28.05 3.19
C ALA A 160 -26.58 -28.30 2.75
N GLY A 161 -26.77 -28.77 1.49
CA GLY A 161 -28.07 -29.03 0.90
C GLY A 161 -28.72 -27.82 0.17
N GLU A 162 -28.10 -26.64 0.19
CA GLU A 162 -28.56 -25.56 -0.68
C GLU A 162 -28.30 -25.89 -2.16
N PRO A 163 -29.31 -25.70 -3.03
CA PRO A 163 -29.15 -26.03 -4.45
C PRO A 163 -28.19 -25.05 -5.14
N VAL A 164 -27.15 -25.60 -5.76
CA VAL A 164 -26.27 -24.81 -6.63
C VAL A 164 -26.97 -24.61 -7.98
N SER A 165 -27.01 -23.37 -8.47
CA SER A 165 -27.53 -23.07 -9.80
C SER A 165 -26.86 -23.92 -10.87
N ALA A 166 -27.62 -24.41 -11.84
CA ALA A 166 -27.06 -25.20 -12.95
C ALA A 166 -25.96 -24.42 -13.71
N ALA A 167 -26.07 -23.08 -13.77
CA ALA A 167 -25.09 -22.21 -14.38
C ALA A 167 -23.74 -22.17 -13.62
N ASP A 168 -23.77 -22.45 -12.32
CA ASP A 168 -22.60 -22.39 -11.42
C ASP A 168 -22.03 -23.76 -11.08
N ARG A 169 -22.69 -24.83 -11.56
CA ARG A 169 -22.17 -26.20 -11.35
C ARG A 169 -20.86 -26.34 -12.08
N THR A 170 -19.86 -26.78 -11.33
CA THR A 170 -18.52 -27.13 -11.82
C THR A 170 -18.16 -28.51 -11.36
N ASP A 171 -17.29 -29.16 -12.09
CA ASP A 171 -16.83 -30.51 -11.76
C ASP A 171 -15.75 -30.47 -10.69
N ARG A 172 -15.07 -29.29 -10.61
CA ARG A 172 -13.92 -29.09 -9.73
C ARG A 172 -13.79 -27.61 -9.32
N GLU A 173 -13.17 -27.38 -8.18
CA GLU A 173 -12.78 -26.05 -7.69
C GLU A 173 -11.29 -26.01 -7.34
N GLU A 174 -10.60 -24.96 -7.78
CA GLU A 174 -9.21 -24.68 -7.44
C GLU A 174 -9.09 -23.29 -6.84
N VAL A 175 -8.28 -23.14 -5.78
CA VAL A 175 -7.99 -21.85 -5.15
C VAL A 175 -6.64 -21.36 -5.64
N LEU A 176 -6.63 -20.18 -6.25
CA LEU A 176 -5.44 -19.53 -6.78
C LEU A 176 -5.16 -18.24 -6.00
N VAL A 177 -4.14 -18.26 -5.15
CA VAL A 177 -3.66 -17.09 -4.42
C VAL A 177 -2.52 -16.48 -5.22
N LEU A 178 -2.77 -15.30 -5.79
CA LEU A 178 -1.77 -14.51 -6.51
C LEU A 178 -0.97 -13.68 -5.51
N SER A 179 0.32 -13.57 -5.72
CA SER A 179 1.17 -12.69 -4.91
C SER A 179 2.39 -12.22 -5.69
N ASP A 180 2.96 -11.13 -5.23
CA ASP A 180 4.25 -10.62 -5.62
C ASP A 180 5.31 -10.97 -4.56
N TRP A 181 6.56 -11.04 -4.97
CA TRP A 181 7.66 -11.37 -4.07
C TRP A 181 8.90 -10.54 -4.37
N THR A 182 9.50 -9.99 -3.32
CA THR A 182 10.84 -9.40 -3.37
C THR A 182 11.76 -10.05 -2.34
N ASN A 183 13.02 -10.22 -2.71
CA ASN A 183 14.08 -10.71 -1.82
C ASN A 183 14.68 -9.61 -0.93
N GLU A 184 14.23 -8.37 -1.11
CA GLU A 184 14.58 -7.25 -0.24
C GLU A 184 13.71 -7.28 1.03
N SER A 185 14.22 -6.72 2.13
CA SER A 185 13.35 -6.48 3.28
C SER A 185 12.34 -5.39 2.94
N PRO A 186 11.07 -5.54 3.34
CA PRO A 186 10.06 -4.50 3.07
C PRO A 186 10.40 -3.12 3.65
N ASP A 187 11.16 -3.07 4.74
CA ASP A 187 11.66 -1.81 5.32
C ASP A 187 12.66 -1.11 4.38
N GLU A 188 13.51 -1.88 3.69
CA GLU A 188 14.42 -1.32 2.68
C GLU A 188 13.67 -0.87 1.44
N VAL A 189 12.58 -1.57 1.08
CA VAL A 189 11.66 -1.14 0.03
C VAL A 189 11.05 0.21 0.42
N MET A 190 10.48 0.32 1.62
CA MET A 190 9.86 1.55 2.12
C MET A 190 10.86 2.72 2.13
N ARG A 191 12.10 2.51 2.62
CA ARG A 191 13.16 3.53 2.58
C ARG A 191 13.47 3.97 1.16
N THR A 192 13.55 3.03 0.22
CA THR A 192 13.83 3.33 -1.19
C THR A 192 12.74 4.17 -1.83
N LEU A 193 11.48 3.85 -1.54
CA LEU A 193 10.32 4.61 -2.00
C LEU A 193 10.31 6.01 -1.36
N ALA A 194 10.49 6.10 -0.05
CA ALA A 194 10.43 7.36 0.69
C ALA A 194 11.51 8.39 0.30
N ARG A 195 12.67 7.94 -0.17
CA ARG A 195 13.70 8.85 -0.69
C ARG A 195 13.47 9.29 -2.15
N GLY A 196 12.37 8.88 -2.78
CA GLY A 196 12.05 9.26 -4.17
C GLY A 196 12.98 8.65 -5.23
N SER A 197 13.49 7.44 -4.99
CA SER A 197 14.44 6.79 -5.90
C SER A 197 13.75 6.15 -7.11
N ASP A 198 14.20 6.51 -8.32
CA ASP A 198 13.75 5.89 -9.58
C ASP A 198 14.30 4.46 -9.80
N TYR A 199 14.96 3.85 -8.81
CA TYR A 199 15.65 2.59 -8.99
C TYR A 199 14.71 1.43 -9.35
N TYR A 200 13.53 1.36 -8.75
CA TYR A 200 12.55 0.32 -9.10
C TYR A 200 11.99 0.52 -10.50
N SER A 201 11.71 1.75 -10.90
CA SER A 201 11.31 2.07 -12.28
C SER A 201 12.41 1.69 -13.27
N LEU A 202 13.68 1.90 -12.89
CA LEU A 202 14.82 1.46 -13.71
C LEU A 202 14.86 -0.06 -13.86
N GLN A 203 14.68 -0.82 -12.79
CA GLN A 203 14.69 -2.30 -12.83
C GLN A 203 13.55 -2.86 -13.70
N ARG A 204 12.35 -2.28 -13.61
CA ARG A 204 11.20 -2.66 -14.44
C ARG A 204 11.32 -2.22 -15.89
N GLY A 205 12.29 -1.34 -16.21
CA GLY A 205 12.41 -0.72 -17.53
C GLY A 205 11.37 0.35 -17.82
N SER A 206 10.76 0.91 -16.75
CA SER A 206 9.75 1.98 -16.80
C SER A 206 10.29 3.36 -16.43
N ALA A 207 11.58 3.48 -16.09
CA ALA A 207 12.22 4.76 -15.77
C ALA A 207 12.14 5.72 -16.95
N GLN A 208 11.53 6.87 -16.73
CA GLN A 208 11.29 7.87 -17.76
C GLN A 208 12.48 8.83 -17.87
N SER A 209 12.80 9.24 -19.10
CA SER A 209 13.95 10.08 -19.41
C SER A 209 13.75 10.89 -20.68
N LEU A 210 14.56 11.94 -20.87
CA LEU A 210 14.55 12.77 -22.10
C LEU A 210 14.82 11.92 -23.35
N TRP A 211 15.81 11.05 -23.31
CA TRP A 211 16.14 10.14 -24.41
C TRP A 211 14.99 9.16 -24.70
N GLY A 212 14.40 8.59 -23.65
CA GLY A 212 13.25 7.69 -23.77
C GLY A 212 12.04 8.38 -24.38
N ALA A 213 11.73 9.60 -23.91
CA ALA A 213 10.64 10.42 -24.43
C ALA A 213 10.83 10.79 -25.92
N TRP A 214 12.05 11.21 -26.28
CA TRP A 214 12.37 11.51 -27.68
C TRP A 214 12.23 10.27 -28.56
N ARG A 215 12.77 9.13 -28.11
CA ARG A 215 12.70 7.87 -28.85
C ARG A 215 11.28 7.33 -29.01
N ALA A 216 10.43 7.54 -28.02
CA ALA A 216 9.02 7.16 -28.05
C ALA A 216 8.13 8.15 -28.84
N GLY A 217 8.66 9.30 -29.28
CA GLY A 217 7.89 10.36 -29.93
C GLY A 217 7.03 11.19 -28.99
N GLY A 218 7.17 10.99 -27.65
CA GLY A 218 6.39 11.65 -26.59
C GLY A 218 7.15 12.77 -25.85
N LEU A 219 8.16 13.38 -26.47
CA LEU A 219 8.97 14.42 -25.82
C LEU A 219 8.14 15.64 -25.39
N ARG A 220 7.17 16.03 -26.22
CA ARG A 220 6.28 17.15 -25.91
C ARG A 220 5.43 16.84 -24.67
N ASP A 221 4.78 15.69 -24.64
CA ASP A 221 3.92 15.25 -23.52
C ASP A 221 4.74 15.12 -22.23
N PHE A 222 5.98 14.61 -22.33
CA PHE A 222 6.92 14.53 -21.23
C PHE A 222 7.22 15.94 -20.66
N LEU A 223 7.53 16.91 -21.51
CA LEU A 223 7.83 18.28 -21.07
C LEU A 223 6.59 19.03 -20.55
N GLU A 224 5.42 18.83 -21.15
CA GLU A 224 4.15 19.39 -20.67
C GLU A 224 3.78 18.83 -19.29
N ARG A 225 3.99 17.55 -19.05
CA ARG A 225 3.82 16.93 -17.74
C ARG A 225 4.77 17.50 -16.71
N GLU A 226 6.07 17.61 -17.01
CA GLU A 226 7.07 18.21 -16.12
C GLU A 226 6.77 19.70 -15.84
N TRP A 227 6.24 20.43 -16.84
CA TRP A 227 5.77 21.79 -16.67
C TRP A 227 4.57 21.90 -15.73
N SER A 228 3.65 20.98 -15.85
CA SER A 228 2.45 20.89 -15.01
C SER A 228 2.72 20.29 -13.62
N LYS A 229 3.97 19.90 -13.33
CA LYS A 229 4.40 19.25 -12.08
C LYS A 229 3.66 17.95 -11.76
N LEU A 230 3.10 17.31 -12.78
CA LEU A 230 2.48 16.01 -12.62
C LEU A 230 3.56 14.92 -12.44
N PRO A 231 3.37 13.98 -11.51
CA PRO A 231 4.31 12.87 -11.35
C PRO A 231 4.35 12.01 -12.62
N PRO A 232 5.45 11.30 -12.85
CA PRO A 232 5.50 10.33 -13.94
C PRO A 232 4.41 9.27 -13.76
N MET A 233 3.85 8.81 -14.89
CA MET A 233 2.96 7.65 -14.86
C MET A 233 3.75 6.46 -14.33
N ASP A 234 3.32 5.88 -13.23
CA ASP A 234 3.81 4.61 -12.73
C ASP A 234 2.64 3.66 -12.46
N VAL A 235 2.80 2.42 -12.81
CA VAL A 235 1.78 1.38 -12.67
C VAL A 235 2.12 0.37 -11.57
N ALA A 236 3.27 0.55 -10.92
CA ALA A 236 3.71 -0.25 -9.79
C ALA A 236 4.81 0.49 -9.02
N ASP A 237 4.82 0.36 -7.70
CA ASP A 237 5.83 1.00 -6.83
C ASP A 237 7.14 0.23 -6.81
N VAL A 238 7.07 -1.10 -6.77
CA VAL A 238 8.19 -2.00 -6.47
C VAL A 238 8.56 -2.83 -7.70
N ALA A 239 9.84 -3.09 -7.88
CA ALA A 239 10.31 -4.09 -8.84
C ALA A 239 10.40 -5.45 -8.13
N TYR A 240 9.43 -6.30 -8.37
CA TYR A 240 9.38 -7.62 -7.75
C TYR A 240 10.29 -8.63 -8.44
N ASP A 241 10.91 -9.51 -7.65
CA ASP A 241 11.79 -10.58 -8.15
C ASP A 241 10.99 -11.74 -8.74
N ALA A 242 9.73 -11.95 -8.29
CA ALA A 242 8.84 -12.97 -8.83
C ALA A 242 7.36 -12.62 -8.61
N PHE A 243 6.51 -13.13 -9.51
CA PHE A 243 5.07 -13.23 -9.33
C PHE A 243 4.71 -14.71 -9.13
N LEU A 244 3.74 -14.96 -8.24
CA LEU A 244 3.47 -16.31 -7.77
C LEU A 244 1.97 -16.62 -7.82
N ILE A 245 1.65 -17.87 -8.12
CA ILE A 245 0.35 -18.50 -7.87
C ILE A 245 0.59 -19.63 -6.87
N ASN A 246 -0.05 -19.55 -5.71
CA ASN A 246 0.14 -20.51 -4.61
C ASN A 246 1.63 -20.74 -4.26
N GLY A 247 2.41 -19.63 -4.22
CA GLY A 247 3.83 -19.65 -3.87
C GLY A 247 4.78 -20.17 -4.97
N ARG A 248 4.31 -20.32 -6.21
CA ARG A 248 5.10 -20.83 -7.34
C ARG A 248 4.93 -19.91 -8.57
N SER A 249 5.99 -19.67 -9.31
CA SER A 249 5.92 -18.92 -10.59
C SER A 249 5.24 -19.73 -11.70
N ARG A 250 5.34 -21.05 -11.66
CA ARG A 250 4.59 -21.98 -12.55
C ARG A 250 3.98 -23.10 -11.69
N LEU A 251 2.66 -23.15 -11.61
CA LEU A 251 1.87 -24.13 -10.88
C LEU A 251 1.29 -25.13 -11.88
N ARG A 252 1.33 -26.41 -11.56
CA ARG A 252 0.60 -27.43 -12.30
C ARG A 252 -0.68 -27.77 -11.57
N LEU A 253 -1.80 -27.68 -12.29
CA LEU A 253 -3.12 -28.09 -11.81
C LEU A 253 -3.45 -29.46 -12.39
N ASP A 254 -4.10 -30.28 -11.59
CA ASP A 254 -4.74 -31.50 -12.08
C ASP A 254 -6.05 -31.13 -12.79
N GLY A 255 -6.47 -31.93 -13.78
CA GLY A 255 -7.73 -31.74 -14.46
C GLY A 255 -7.88 -32.66 -15.65
N HIS A 256 -9.14 -32.94 -16.01
CA HIS A 256 -9.48 -33.83 -17.12
C HIS A 256 -10.13 -33.07 -18.27
N PRO A 257 -9.96 -33.53 -19.51
CA PRO A 257 -10.62 -32.95 -20.68
C PRO A 257 -12.13 -32.83 -20.50
N GLY A 258 -12.68 -31.65 -20.79
CA GLY A 258 -14.11 -31.34 -20.68
C GLY A 258 -14.57 -30.89 -19.32
N GLU A 259 -13.74 -31.01 -18.26
CA GLU A 259 -14.10 -30.50 -16.93
C GLU A 259 -14.30 -28.99 -16.93
N ARG A 260 -15.35 -28.57 -16.25
CA ARG A 260 -15.61 -27.18 -15.89
C ARG A 260 -15.02 -26.91 -14.52
N VAL A 261 -13.99 -26.09 -14.48
CA VAL A 261 -13.25 -25.77 -13.25
C VAL A 261 -13.63 -24.37 -12.78
N ARG A 262 -14.02 -24.25 -11.51
CA ARG A 262 -14.13 -22.96 -10.82
C ARG A 262 -12.77 -22.59 -10.26
N LEU A 263 -12.22 -21.50 -10.75
CA LEU A 263 -11.01 -20.90 -10.21
C LEU A 263 -11.43 -19.81 -9.21
N ARG A 264 -11.11 -20.04 -7.94
CA ARG A 264 -11.32 -19.11 -6.85
C ARG A 264 -10.05 -18.28 -6.69
N ILE A 265 -10.07 -17.07 -7.20
CA ILE A 265 -8.88 -16.24 -7.35
C ILE A 265 -8.86 -15.18 -6.27
N VAL A 266 -7.74 -15.08 -5.55
CA VAL A 266 -7.46 -14.05 -4.55
C VAL A 266 -6.21 -13.30 -5.01
N ASN A 267 -6.28 -11.98 -5.11
CA ASN A 267 -5.08 -11.18 -5.28
C ASN A 267 -4.54 -10.72 -3.91
N ALA A 268 -3.63 -11.50 -3.35
CA ALA A 268 -2.93 -11.24 -2.08
C ALA A 268 -1.54 -10.62 -2.30
N ALA A 269 -1.32 -9.93 -3.41
CA ALA A 269 -0.09 -9.19 -3.67
C ALA A 269 -0.03 -7.92 -2.81
N ALA A 270 1.16 -7.50 -2.41
CA ALA A 270 1.34 -6.29 -1.62
C ALA A 270 1.09 -5.01 -2.43
N SER A 271 1.42 -4.99 -3.74
CA SER A 271 1.15 -3.82 -4.58
C SER A 271 0.89 -4.14 -6.07
N THR A 272 0.81 -5.40 -6.46
CA THR A 272 0.67 -5.77 -7.87
C THR A 272 -0.79 -6.03 -8.27
N TYR A 273 -1.25 -5.30 -9.28
CA TYR A 273 -2.44 -5.65 -10.05
C TYR A 273 -2.10 -6.70 -11.11
N PHE A 274 -3.03 -7.61 -11.41
CA PHE A 274 -2.80 -8.63 -12.44
C PHE A 274 -3.85 -8.60 -13.54
N TYR A 275 -3.40 -8.75 -14.79
CA TYR A 275 -4.23 -9.15 -15.90
C TYR A 275 -4.32 -10.67 -15.95
N LEU A 276 -5.52 -11.21 -15.77
CA LEU A 276 -5.79 -12.64 -15.83
C LEU A 276 -6.23 -13.03 -17.25
N HIS A 277 -5.64 -14.09 -17.78
CA HIS A 277 -5.95 -14.60 -19.10
C HIS A 277 -5.95 -16.13 -19.11
N TRP A 278 -6.97 -16.72 -19.67
CA TRP A 278 -7.07 -18.15 -19.95
C TRP A 278 -6.81 -18.41 -21.42
N SER A 279 -5.83 -19.24 -21.77
CA SER A 279 -5.41 -19.44 -23.17
C SER A 279 -6.44 -20.18 -24.03
N ALA A 280 -7.39 -20.89 -23.39
CA ALA A 280 -8.42 -21.66 -24.09
C ALA A 280 -9.75 -20.91 -24.32
N GLY A 281 -9.84 -19.64 -23.96
CA GLY A 281 -11.08 -18.86 -24.19
C GLY A 281 -11.35 -17.81 -23.10
N PRO A 282 -12.57 -17.28 -23.06
CA PRO A 282 -12.92 -16.24 -22.10
C PRO A 282 -12.98 -16.78 -20.66
N LEU A 283 -12.75 -15.88 -19.70
CA LEU A 283 -13.01 -16.07 -18.29
C LEU A 283 -14.49 -15.76 -18.01
N ARG A 284 -15.24 -16.71 -17.47
CA ARG A 284 -16.63 -16.52 -17.09
C ARG A 284 -16.71 -16.17 -15.61
N ILE A 285 -16.89 -14.90 -15.30
CA ILE A 285 -17.01 -14.38 -13.92
C ILE A 285 -18.38 -14.78 -13.36
N ILE A 286 -18.42 -15.36 -12.16
CA ILE A 286 -19.63 -15.77 -11.45
C ILE A 286 -19.76 -15.16 -10.06
N GLU A 287 -18.66 -14.73 -9.45
CA GLU A 287 -18.59 -14.00 -8.17
C GLU A 287 -17.49 -12.94 -8.21
N ALA A 288 -17.70 -11.84 -7.51
CA ALA A 288 -16.75 -10.78 -7.28
C ALA A 288 -16.77 -10.42 -5.79
N ASP A 289 -15.63 -10.41 -5.11
CA ASP A 289 -15.48 -10.21 -3.66
C ASP A 289 -16.43 -11.09 -2.84
N GLY A 290 -16.52 -12.37 -3.22
CA GLY A 290 -17.38 -13.35 -2.56
C GLY A 290 -18.87 -13.20 -2.86
N MET A 291 -19.31 -12.14 -3.58
CA MET A 291 -20.71 -11.89 -3.88
C MET A 291 -21.10 -12.38 -5.27
N PRO A 292 -22.21 -13.17 -5.40
CA PRO A 292 -22.64 -13.71 -6.68
C PRO A 292 -23.08 -12.60 -7.66
N VAL A 293 -22.56 -12.67 -8.89
CA VAL A 293 -22.98 -11.81 -10.01
C VAL A 293 -23.64 -12.63 -11.12
N GLU A 294 -24.43 -11.97 -11.97
CA GLU A 294 -24.89 -12.59 -13.22
C GLU A 294 -23.65 -12.96 -14.04
N PRO A 295 -23.58 -14.20 -14.56
CA PRO A 295 -22.39 -14.65 -15.26
C PRO A 295 -22.05 -13.77 -16.47
N VAL A 296 -20.84 -13.28 -16.54
CA VAL A 296 -20.33 -12.45 -17.63
C VAL A 296 -18.99 -12.97 -18.11
N GLU A 297 -18.79 -12.99 -19.42
CA GLU A 297 -17.55 -13.46 -20.06
C GLU A 297 -16.69 -12.28 -20.46
N VAL A 298 -15.41 -12.36 -20.10
CA VAL A 298 -14.39 -11.39 -20.48
C VAL A 298 -13.16 -12.11 -21.07
N PRO A 299 -12.54 -11.59 -22.13
CA PRO A 299 -11.34 -12.20 -22.69
C PRO A 299 -10.15 -12.06 -21.75
N ARG A 300 -10.13 -11.00 -20.95
CA ARG A 300 -9.09 -10.66 -19.98
C ARG A 300 -9.72 -9.95 -18.80
N LEU A 301 -9.26 -10.24 -17.59
CA LEU A 301 -9.76 -9.68 -16.35
C LEU A 301 -8.63 -8.92 -15.64
N LEU A 302 -8.80 -7.64 -15.33
CA LEU A 302 -7.94 -6.92 -14.39
C LEU A 302 -8.45 -7.17 -12.98
N ILE A 303 -7.58 -7.65 -12.09
CA ILE A 303 -7.84 -7.84 -10.66
C ILE A 303 -6.93 -6.93 -9.84
N GLY A 304 -7.53 -6.07 -9.02
CA GLY A 304 -6.81 -5.19 -8.09
C GLY A 304 -6.35 -5.93 -6.84
N ASN A 305 -5.48 -5.30 -6.07
CA ASN A 305 -5.06 -5.84 -4.78
C ASN A 305 -6.26 -6.03 -3.85
N ALA A 306 -6.26 -7.12 -3.12
CA ALA A 306 -7.30 -7.53 -2.18
C ALA A 306 -8.66 -7.87 -2.80
N GLU A 307 -8.84 -7.75 -4.11
CA GLU A 307 -10.05 -8.25 -4.76
C GLU A 307 -10.04 -9.78 -4.87
N THR A 308 -11.22 -10.35 -4.93
CA THR A 308 -11.41 -11.76 -5.27
C THR A 308 -12.39 -11.92 -6.42
N TYR A 309 -12.13 -12.89 -7.28
CA TYR A 309 -13.03 -13.28 -8.36
C TYR A 309 -13.12 -14.79 -8.45
N ASP A 310 -14.35 -15.29 -8.63
CA ASP A 310 -14.55 -16.67 -9.00
C ASP A 310 -14.92 -16.72 -10.48
N VAL A 311 -14.09 -17.44 -11.24
CA VAL A 311 -14.33 -17.62 -12.68
C VAL A 311 -14.45 -19.10 -13.03
N VAL A 312 -15.25 -19.38 -14.05
CA VAL A 312 -15.39 -20.75 -14.59
C VAL A 312 -14.66 -20.83 -15.92
N VAL A 313 -13.80 -21.82 -16.03
CA VAL A 313 -13.09 -22.19 -17.26
C VAL A 313 -13.43 -23.64 -17.62
N THR A 314 -13.31 -24.00 -18.93
CA THR A 314 -13.45 -25.38 -19.37
C THR A 314 -12.12 -25.87 -19.90
N ILE A 315 -11.69 -27.06 -19.48
CA ILE A 315 -10.44 -27.67 -19.95
C ILE A 315 -10.70 -28.29 -21.31
N PRO A 316 -9.96 -27.90 -22.38
CA PRO A 316 -10.12 -28.51 -23.68
C PRO A 316 -9.73 -29.99 -23.75
N ALA A 317 -10.16 -30.67 -24.80
CA ALA A 317 -10.00 -32.11 -24.94
C ALA A 317 -8.54 -32.57 -25.08
N ARG A 318 -7.65 -31.71 -25.57
CA ARG A 318 -6.21 -31.99 -25.80
C ARG A 318 -5.39 -30.75 -25.57
N GLY A 319 -4.10 -30.91 -25.27
CA GLY A 319 -3.15 -29.82 -25.06
C GLY A 319 -2.91 -29.49 -23.59
N GLU A 320 -1.85 -28.75 -23.33
CA GLU A 320 -1.55 -28.11 -22.05
C GLU A 320 -1.93 -26.64 -22.16
N TRP A 321 -2.86 -26.19 -21.31
CA TRP A 321 -3.45 -24.84 -21.36
C TRP A 321 -3.03 -24.03 -20.17
N GLU A 322 -2.77 -22.74 -20.41
CA GLU A 322 -2.26 -21.83 -19.40
C GLU A 322 -3.32 -20.84 -18.90
N PHE A 323 -3.45 -20.75 -17.59
CA PHE A 323 -4.00 -19.60 -16.90
C PHE A 323 -2.83 -18.71 -16.47
N ARG A 324 -2.79 -17.47 -16.95
CA ARG A 324 -1.71 -16.53 -16.70
C ARG A 324 -2.21 -15.33 -15.92
N ALA A 325 -1.43 -14.93 -14.91
CA ALA A 325 -1.55 -13.68 -14.16
C ALA A 325 -0.36 -12.78 -14.49
N THR A 326 -0.54 -11.83 -15.40
CA THR A 326 0.50 -10.90 -15.83
C THR A 326 0.44 -9.64 -15.00
N ALA A 327 1.57 -9.23 -14.38
CA ALA A 327 1.67 -7.96 -13.66
C ALA A 327 1.26 -6.79 -14.55
N MET A 328 0.50 -5.86 -14.02
CA MET A 328 -0.08 -4.75 -14.80
C MET A 328 0.99 -3.86 -15.44
N ASP A 329 2.17 -3.75 -14.83
CA ASP A 329 3.30 -3.02 -15.40
C ASP A 329 4.03 -3.76 -16.53
N GLY A 330 3.68 -5.04 -16.76
CA GLY A 330 4.30 -5.89 -17.79
C GLY A 330 5.71 -6.36 -17.46
N SER A 331 6.14 -6.29 -16.17
CA SER A 331 7.46 -6.73 -15.73
C SER A 331 7.61 -8.26 -15.64
N GLY A 332 6.48 -9.00 -15.53
CA GLY A 332 6.49 -10.44 -15.47
C GLY A 332 5.11 -11.05 -15.25
N HIS A 333 5.07 -12.35 -15.05
CA HIS A 333 3.83 -13.09 -14.82
C HIS A 333 4.03 -14.34 -13.96
N ALA A 334 2.94 -14.87 -13.44
CA ALA A 334 2.85 -16.22 -12.89
C ALA A 334 1.85 -17.04 -13.71
N SER A 335 2.06 -18.38 -13.75
CA SER A 335 1.28 -19.30 -14.58
C SER A 335 0.71 -20.44 -13.75
N ALA A 336 -0.51 -20.88 -14.09
CA ALA A 336 -1.04 -22.18 -13.72
C ALA A 336 -1.39 -22.93 -14.98
N VAL A 337 -0.89 -24.18 -15.12
CA VAL A 337 -1.06 -25.00 -16.32
C VAL A 337 -1.85 -26.25 -16.01
N VAL A 338 -2.72 -26.67 -16.93
CA VAL A 338 -3.56 -27.85 -16.82
C VAL A 338 -3.62 -28.61 -18.13
N GLY A 339 -3.72 -29.94 -18.06
CA GLY A 339 -3.74 -30.80 -19.23
C GLY A 339 -2.36 -31.33 -19.61
N HIS A 340 -2.28 -32.02 -20.78
CA HIS A 340 -1.08 -32.66 -21.30
C HIS A 340 -1.04 -32.56 -22.81
N GLY A 341 0.12 -32.38 -23.41
CA GLY A 341 0.35 -32.32 -24.85
C GLY A 341 0.99 -31.02 -25.29
N ASP A 342 0.58 -30.51 -26.44
CA ASP A 342 1.11 -29.27 -26.97
C ASP A 342 0.76 -28.10 -26.05
N GLU A 343 1.75 -27.25 -25.77
CA GLU A 343 1.58 -26.07 -24.92
C GLU A 343 0.80 -24.96 -25.66
N HIS A 344 -0.24 -24.44 -24.99
CA HIS A 344 -1.02 -23.30 -25.42
C HIS A 344 -0.87 -22.16 -24.40
N LEU A 345 0.10 -21.30 -24.66
CA LEU A 345 0.43 -20.21 -23.78
C LEU A 345 -0.60 -19.06 -23.87
N ALA A 346 -0.90 -18.45 -22.75
CA ALA A 346 -1.70 -17.24 -22.69
C ALA A 346 -0.87 -16.04 -23.13
N SER A 347 -1.52 -15.03 -23.73
CA SER A 347 -0.85 -13.80 -24.17
C SER A 347 -0.85 -12.73 -23.07
N ASP A 348 0.27 -12.00 -23.01
CA ASP A 348 0.33 -10.80 -22.17
C ASP A 348 -0.42 -9.62 -22.84
N PRO A 349 -0.93 -8.65 -22.07
CA PRO A 349 -1.36 -7.38 -22.64
C PRO A 349 -0.15 -6.61 -23.19
N PRO A 350 -0.34 -5.64 -24.09
CA PRO A 350 0.75 -4.75 -24.50
C PRO A 350 1.31 -4.01 -23.28
N LYS A 351 2.60 -3.66 -23.32
CA LYS A 351 3.22 -2.86 -22.26
C LYS A 351 2.61 -1.46 -22.19
N PRO A 352 2.53 -0.84 -20.99
CA PRO A 352 2.00 0.51 -20.85
C PRO A 352 2.85 1.53 -21.63
N LYS A 353 2.19 2.50 -22.25
CA LYS A 353 2.85 3.60 -22.96
C LYS A 353 3.17 4.74 -21.98
N LEU A 354 4.34 4.72 -21.38
CA LEU A 354 4.72 5.60 -20.26
C LEU A 354 4.96 7.07 -20.64
N TYR A 355 5.09 7.38 -21.94
CA TYR A 355 5.45 8.73 -22.43
C TYR A 355 4.30 9.49 -23.10
N VAL A 356 3.19 8.82 -23.36
CA VAL A 356 2.00 9.40 -23.96
C VAL A 356 0.82 9.21 -23.01
N MET A 357 0.04 10.26 -22.83
CA MET A 357 -1.09 10.23 -21.88
C MET A 357 -2.36 9.57 -22.48
N ASP A 358 -2.30 9.20 -23.76
CA ASP A 358 -3.45 8.67 -24.52
C ASP A 358 -4.12 7.46 -23.83
N GLU A 359 -3.34 6.48 -23.36
CA GLU A 359 -3.93 5.26 -22.74
C GLU A 359 -4.73 5.55 -21.47
N MET A 360 -4.28 6.51 -20.66
CA MET A 360 -5.02 6.90 -19.45
C MET A 360 -6.23 7.73 -19.79
N MET A 361 -6.07 8.63 -20.77
CA MET A 361 -7.21 9.39 -21.32
C MET A 361 -8.22 8.44 -21.96
N ASP A 362 -7.78 7.45 -22.73
CA ASP A 362 -8.65 6.43 -23.33
C ASP A 362 -9.40 5.65 -22.27
N LEU A 363 -8.73 5.22 -21.19
CA LEU A 363 -9.38 4.54 -20.07
C LEU A 363 -10.35 5.46 -19.34
N ALA A 364 -9.95 6.69 -19.01
CA ALA A 364 -10.79 7.66 -18.34
C ALA A 364 -12.04 8.04 -19.18
N ILE A 365 -11.87 8.22 -20.48
CA ILE A 365 -12.95 8.48 -21.43
C ILE A 365 -13.87 7.25 -21.54
N ALA A 366 -13.28 6.06 -21.73
CA ALA A 366 -14.04 4.82 -21.85
C ALA A 366 -14.81 4.46 -20.56
N MET A 367 -14.36 4.93 -19.40
CA MET A 367 -15.08 4.77 -18.14
C MET A 367 -16.22 5.77 -17.95
N GLN A 368 -16.22 6.87 -18.71
CA GLN A 368 -17.31 7.86 -18.76
C GLN A 368 -18.28 7.58 -19.91
N ASP A 369 -17.95 6.64 -20.80
CA ASP A 369 -18.81 6.24 -21.93
C ASP A 369 -20.10 5.56 -21.42
N ASP A 370 -21.20 5.80 -22.10
CA ASP A 370 -22.48 5.13 -21.85
C ASP A 370 -22.44 3.63 -22.19
N ASP A 371 -21.48 3.19 -23.02
CA ASP A 371 -21.23 1.75 -23.27
C ASP A 371 -20.39 1.12 -22.16
N PRO A 372 -20.97 0.26 -21.32
CA PRO A 372 -20.26 -0.40 -20.24
C PRO A 372 -19.11 -1.32 -20.70
N ARG A 373 -18.99 -1.57 -22.00
CA ARG A 373 -17.94 -2.41 -22.59
C ARG A 373 -16.76 -1.60 -23.14
N ALA A 374 -16.89 -0.29 -23.28
CA ALA A 374 -15.87 0.56 -23.88
C ALA A 374 -14.48 0.38 -23.21
N SER A 375 -14.43 0.43 -21.88
CA SER A 375 -13.19 0.24 -21.14
C SER A 375 -12.59 -1.17 -21.23
N LEU A 376 -13.41 -2.17 -21.55
CA LEU A 376 -12.99 -3.57 -21.68
C LEU A 376 -12.54 -3.92 -23.11
N ALA A 377 -12.87 -3.10 -24.08
CA ALA A 377 -12.42 -3.23 -25.48
C ALA A 377 -11.00 -2.69 -25.68
N LEU A 378 -10.46 -1.98 -24.69
CA LEU A 378 -9.09 -1.45 -24.76
C LEU A 378 -8.05 -2.60 -24.77
N PRO A 379 -6.89 -2.40 -25.40
CA PRO A 379 -5.78 -3.37 -25.37
C PRO A 379 -5.31 -3.70 -23.94
N ARG A 380 -5.48 -2.75 -23.02
CA ARG A 380 -5.29 -2.89 -21.56
C ARG A 380 -6.62 -2.56 -20.88
N PRO A 381 -7.48 -3.56 -20.70
CA PRO A 381 -8.83 -3.32 -20.18
C PRO A 381 -8.78 -2.82 -18.73
N GLY A 382 -9.74 -1.97 -18.40
CA GLY A 382 -10.01 -1.58 -17.01
C GLY A 382 -10.67 -2.69 -16.18
N PRO A 383 -10.98 -2.42 -14.90
CA PRO A 383 -11.72 -3.35 -14.06
C PRO A 383 -13.10 -3.71 -14.67
N PRO A 384 -13.60 -4.93 -14.47
CA PRO A 384 -14.83 -5.40 -15.10
C PRO A 384 -16.11 -4.80 -14.50
N TYR A 385 -16.02 -3.82 -13.60
CA TYR A 385 -17.15 -3.28 -12.83
C TYR A 385 -18.34 -2.87 -13.68
N PRO A 386 -18.20 -2.23 -14.85
CA PRO A 386 -19.35 -1.84 -15.66
C PRO A 386 -20.24 -3.02 -16.10
N LEU A 387 -19.67 -4.23 -16.20
CA LEU A 387 -20.39 -5.45 -16.57
C LEU A 387 -20.97 -6.21 -15.38
N LEU A 388 -20.46 -5.96 -14.17
CA LEU A 388 -20.89 -6.73 -12.99
C LEU A 388 -22.31 -6.32 -12.60
N ARG A 389 -23.19 -7.32 -12.47
CA ARG A 389 -24.55 -7.17 -12.05
C ARG A 389 -24.88 -8.18 -10.96
N ALA A 390 -25.31 -7.70 -9.80
CA ALA A 390 -25.70 -8.57 -8.71
C ALA A 390 -26.88 -9.48 -9.09
N ARG A 391 -26.88 -10.74 -8.63
CA ARG A 391 -28.00 -11.67 -8.88
C ARG A 391 -29.26 -11.32 -8.11
N LYS A 392 -29.14 -10.60 -7.02
CA LYS A 392 -30.26 -10.15 -6.19
C LYS A 392 -30.31 -8.63 -6.18
N ASP A 393 -31.44 -8.10 -5.78
CA ASP A 393 -31.60 -6.68 -5.50
C ASP A 393 -30.68 -6.29 -4.33
N THR A 394 -29.91 -5.23 -4.51
CA THR A 394 -28.95 -4.69 -3.54
C THR A 394 -29.35 -3.28 -3.07
N THR A 395 -30.56 -2.82 -3.41
CA THR A 395 -31.04 -1.50 -3.01
C THR A 395 -31.03 -1.33 -1.49
N LEU A 396 -30.48 -0.23 -1.03
CA LEU A 396 -30.42 0.09 0.38
C LEU A 396 -31.77 0.63 0.89
N PRO A 397 -32.02 0.58 2.21
CA PRO A 397 -33.30 1.01 2.78
C PRO A 397 -33.66 2.48 2.48
N VAL A 398 -34.83 2.73 1.91
CA VAL A 398 -35.28 4.09 1.52
C VAL A 398 -35.52 5.01 2.71
N LYS A 399 -35.72 4.47 3.91
CA LYS A 399 -36.04 5.24 5.14
C LYS A 399 -34.81 5.73 5.90
N ALA A 400 -33.61 5.33 5.50
CA ALA A 400 -32.38 5.76 6.13
C ALA A 400 -32.06 7.22 5.76
N SER A 401 -31.49 7.98 6.68
CA SER A 401 -30.89 9.27 6.37
C SER A 401 -29.80 9.05 5.33
N GLN A 402 -29.68 9.95 4.36
CA GLN A 402 -28.64 9.88 3.35
C GLN A 402 -27.55 10.89 3.67
N ARG A 403 -26.30 10.45 3.51
CA ARG A 403 -25.13 11.30 3.65
C ARG A 403 -24.23 11.16 2.44
N GLU A 404 -23.91 12.26 1.81
CA GLU A 404 -22.95 12.32 0.71
C GLU A 404 -21.61 12.77 1.23
N LEU A 405 -20.57 12.05 0.86
CA LEU A 405 -19.18 12.34 1.18
C LEU A 405 -18.37 12.31 -0.11
N THR A 406 -17.38 13.20 -0.22
CA THR A 406 -16.36 13.13 -1.25
C THR A 406 -15.02 13.00 -0.57
N MET A 407 -14.17 12.10 -1.06
CA MET A 407 -12.79 11.93 -0.61
C MET A 407 -11.85 11.95 -1.80
N HIS A 408 -10.87 12.84 -1.75
CA HIS A 408 -9.80 12.93 -2.73
C HIS A 408 -8.65 12.00 -2.36
N LEU A 409 -8.32 11.08 -3.26
CA LEU A 409 -7.15 10.24 -3.16
C LEU A 409 -5.95 11.04 -3.64
N THR A 410 -5.03 11.32 -2.75
CA THR A 410 -3.92 12.24 -2.96
C THR A 410 -2.58 11.60 -2.60
N GLY A 411 -1.49 12.05 -3.21
CA GLY A 411 -0.17 11.50 -2.94
C GLY A 411 0.97 12.38 -3.43
N ASP A 412 2.15 12.14 -2.88
CA ASP A 412 3.42 12.72 -3.28
C ASP A 412 4.44 11.61 -3.51
N MET A 413 4.68 11.26 -4.78
CA MET A 413 5.65 10.24 -5.17
C MET A 413 7.09 10.61 -4.81
N GLY A 414 7.43 11.89 -4.77
CA GLY A 414 8.78 12.36 -4.43
C GLY A 414 9.15 12.11 -2.98
N ARG A 415 8.17 12.15 -2.09
CA ARG A 415 8.32 11.83 -0.66
C ARG A 415 7.68 10.50 -0.27
N TYR A 416 6.95 9.90 -1.17
CA TYR A 416 6.17 8.69 -0.97
C TYR A 416 5.21 8.81 0.23
N VAL A 417 4.41 9.86 0.24
CA VAL A 417 3.38 10.12 1.24
C VAL A 417 2.02 10.03 0.55
N TRP A 418 1.19 9.13 1.03
CA TRP A 418 -0.14 8.89 0.48
C TRP A 418 -1.22 9.27 1.47
N SER A 419 -2.34 9.78 0.98
CA SER A 419 -3.32 10.43 1.87
C SER A 419 -4.71 10.49 1.26
N PHE A 420 -5.71 10.77 2.10
CA PHE A 420 -7.02 11.26 1.67
C PHE A 420 -7.10 12.76 1.97
N ASP A 421 -7.64 13.55 1.04
CA ASP A 421 -7.81 15.00 1.18
C ASP A 421 -6.53 15.76 1.59
N GLY A 422 -5.37 15.28 1.12
CA GLY A 422 -4.05 15.85 1.43
C GLY A 422 -3.56 15.62 2.87
N LYS A 423 -4.21 14.75 3.65
CA LYS A 423 -3.85 14.45 5.04
C LYS A 423 -3.67 12.95 5.24
N THR A 424 -2.59 12.57 5.91
CA THR A 424 -2.35 11.17 6.31
C THR A 424 -3.29 10.75 7.44
N MET A 425 -3.38 9.45 7.70
CA MET A 425 -4.16 8.92 8.82
C MET A 425 -3.68 9.46 10.17
N ALA A 426 -2.39 9.75 10.32
CA ALA A 426 -1.83 10.35 11.52
C ALA A 426 -2.29 11.82 11.73
N GLN A 427 -2.55 12.55 10.64
CA GLN A 427 -2.95 13.95 10.67
C GLN A 427 -4.46 14.13 10.83
N GLU A 428 -5.26 13.31 10.16
CA GLU A 428 -6.72 13.31 10.23
C GLU A 428 -7.24 11.89 9.97
N GLY A 429 -7.40 11.12 11.05
CA GLY A 429 -7.66 9.69 10.95
C GLY A 429 -9.13 9.28 11.02
N VAL A 430 -10.07 10.13 11.46
CA VAL A 430 -11.42 9.69 11.83
C VAL A 430 -12.51 10.36 10.98
N VAL A 431 -13.39 9.53 10.44
CA VAL A 431 -14.68 9.93 9.84
C VAL A 431 -15.81 9.37 10.71
N THR A 432 -16.62 10.24 11.29
CA THR A 432 -17.73 9.84 12.14
C THR A 432 -18.92 9.41 11.28
N LEU A 433 -19.55 8.26 11.60
CA LEU A 433 -20.76 7.74 10.97
C LEU A 433 -21.91 7.67 11.98
N HIS A 434 -23.16 7.83 11.52
CA HIS A 434 -24.36 7.62 12.33
C HIS A 434 -24.98 6.27 12.00
N HIS A 435 -25.29 5.50 13.02
CA HIS A 435 -25.91 4.19 12.82
C HIS A 435 -27.26 4.31 12.07
N GLY A 436 -27.42 3.54 10.99
CA GLY A 436 -28.63 3.51 10.17
C GLY A 436 -28.67 4.52 9.02
N GLU A 437 -27.64 5.38 8.85
CA GLU A 437 -27.54 6.23 7.67
C GLU A 437 -27.09 5.42 6.43
N VAL A 438 -27.47 5.87 5.25
CA VAL A 438 -26.90 5.42 3.98
C VAL A 438 -25.84 6.41 3.57
N VAL A 439 -24.61 5.94 3.48
CA VAL A 439 -23.46 6.74 3.06
C VAL A 439 -23.22 6.53 1.57
N ARG A 440 -23.27 7.61 0.80
CA ARG A 440 -22.80 7.66 -0.59
C ARG A 440 -21.44 8.34 -0.58
N LEU A 441 -20.40 7.61 -0.94
CA LEU A 441 -19.03 8.08 -0.95
C LEU A 441 -18.51 8.16 -2.39
N GLU A 442 -18.21 9.37 -2.84
CA GLU A 442 -17.48 9.61 -4.08
C GLU A 442 -15.98 9.62 -3.79
N LEU A 443 -15.25 8.73 -4.41
CA LEU A 443 -13.80 8.64 -4.39
C LEU A 443 -13.26 9.29 -5.65
N VAL A 444 -12.47 10.35 -5.50
CA VAL A 444 -11.86 11.11 -6.60
C VAL A 444 -10.35 10.88 -6.56
N ASN A 445 -9.82 10.21 -7.57
CA ASN A 445 -8.39 9.95 -7.66
C ASN A 445 -7.67 11.09 -8.38
N ASP A 446 -6.95 11.92 -7.62
CA ASP A 446 -6.15 13.03 -8.12
C ASP A 446 -4.69 12.62 -8.40
N THR A 447 -4.41 11.31 -8.46
CA THR A 447 -3.07 10.77 -8.64
C THR A 447 -2.93 10.01 -9.97
N MET A 448 -1.70 9.69 -10.33
CA MET A 448 -1.36 8.92 -11.53
C MET A 448 -1.26 7.40 -11.27
N MET A 449 -1.75 6.93 -10.12
CA MET A 449 -1.73 5.52 -9.72
C MET A 449 -3.14 4.98 -9.45
N HIS A 450 -3.29 3.68 -9.59
CA HIS A 450 -4.49 2.97 -9.15
C HIS A 450 -4.53 2.89 -7.62
N HIS A 451 -5.73 2.96 -7.04
CA HIS A 451 -5.93 2.77 -5.60
C HIS A 451 -7.06 1.78 -5.34
N PRO A 452 -6.76 0.56 -4.88
CA PRO A 452 -7.76 -0.39 -4.42
C PRO A 452 -8.21 0.01 -3.01
N ILE A 453 -9.41 0.52 -2.89
CA ILE A 453 -9.95 1.04 -1.62
C ILE A 453 -10.80 -0.02 -0.96
N HIS A 454 -10.46 -0.35 0.29
CA HIS A 454 -11.12 -1.34 1.12
C HIS A 454 -11.78 -0.73 2.35
N LEU A 455 -12.95 -1.23 2.69
CA LEU A 455 -13.69 -0.90 3.92
C LEU A 455 -13.91 -2.17 4.75
N HIS A 456 -13.32 -2.22 5.94
CA HIS A 456 -13.50 -3.30 6.89
C HIS A 456 -14.95 -3.42 7.37
N GLY A 457 -15.40 -4.63 7.61
CA GLY A 457 -16.70 -4.94 8.23
C GLY A 457 -17.93 -4.62 7.37
N HIS A 458 -17.78 -4.17 6.13
CA HIS A 458 -18.88 -3.77 5.26
C HIS A 458 -18.75 -4.33 3.87
N PHE A 459 -19.91 -4.59 3.23
CA PHE A 459 -20.02 -4.58 1.78
C PHE A 459 -20.63 -3.25 1.34
N PHE A 460 -20.15 -2.74 0.23
CA PHE A 460 -20.71 -1.56 -0.43
C PHE A 460 -21.16 -1.89 -1.84
N ARG A 461 -22.16 -1.16 -2.31
CA ARG A 461 -22.59 -1.17 -3.69
C ARG A 461 -21.66 -0.33 -4.52
N VAL A 462 -21.16 -0.84 -5.63
CA VAL A 462 -20.43 -0.04 -6.62
C VAL A 462 -21.44 0.51 -7.62
N LEU A 463 -21.61 1.83 -7.65
CA LEU A 463 -22.58 2.48 -8.54
C LEU A 463 -22.05 2.51 -9.98
N ASN A 464 -22.41 1.49 -10.75
CA ASN A 464 -21.90 1.20 -12.10
C ASN A 464 -22.97 1.27 -13.20
N GLY A 465 -24.09 1.97 -12.95
CA GLY A 465 -25.21 2.06 -13.89
C GLY A 465 -26.22 0.90 -13.82
N GLN A 466 -25.97 -0.16 -13.04
CA GLN A 466 -26.88 -1.32 -12.93
C GLN A 466 -28.06 -1.11 -11.96
N GLY A 467 -28.23 0.07 -11.41
CA GLY A 467 -29.35 0.46 -10.55
C GLY A 467 -29.52 -0.47 -9.34
N ALA A 468 -30.72 -1.09 -9.22
CA ALA A 468 -31.03 -2.03 -8.13
C ALA A 468 -30.13 -3.28 -8.10
N ARG A 469 -29.39 -3.55 -9.17
CA ARG A 469 -28.49 -4.70 -9.31
C ARG A 469 -27.01 -4.29 -9.28
N ALA A 470 -26.69 -3.13 -8.69
CA ALA A 470 -25.30 -2.73 -8.49
C ALA A 470 -24.54 -3.82 -7.69
N PRO A 471 -23.32 -4.23 -8.10
CA PRO A 471 -22.60 -5.30 -7.44
C PRO A 471 -22.18 -4.88 -6.03
N LEU A 472 -22.19 -5.83 -5.11
CA LEU A 472 -21.62 -5.68 -3.77
C LEU A 472 -20.15 -6.07 -3.82
N LYS A 473 -19.30 -5.24 -3.23
CA LYS A 473 -17.87 -5.48 -3.09
C LYS A 473 -17.39 -5.00 -1.72
N HIS A 474 -16.25 -5.47 -1.29
CA HIS A 474 -15.54 -4.95 -0.11
C HIS A 474 -14.27 -4.17 -0.49
N THR A 475 -13.80 -4.31 -1.73
CA THR A 475 -12.65 -3.59 -2.28
C THR A 475 -13.01 -3.06 -3.67
N VAL A 476 -12.65 -1.81 -3.97
CA VAL A 476 -12.91 -1.19 -5.27
C VAL A 476 -11.69 -0.43 -5.77
N ASP A 477 -11.28 -0.69 -7.00
CA ASP A 477 -10.24 0.09 -7.66
C ASP A 477 -10.76 1.45 -8.13
N VAL A 478 -9.98 2.49 -7.86
CA VAL A 478 -10.17 3.84 -8.41
C VAL A 478 -8.98 4.13 -9.33
N PRO A 479 -9.15 4.00 -10.65
CA PRO A 479 -8.07 4.24 -11.61
C PRO A 479 -7.54 5.68 -11.56
N PRO A 480 -6.33 5.93 -12.11
CA PRO A 480 -5.74 7.26 -12.18
C PRO A 480 -6.69 8.31 -12.76
N MET A 481 -6.69 9.52 -12.20
CA MET A 481 -7.44 10.69 -12.68
C MET A 481 -8.93 10.41 -12.93
N SER A 482 -9.52 9.45 -12.20
CA SER A 482 -10.91 9.04 -12.33
C SER A 482 -11.67 9.14 -11.01
N ARG A 483 -12.95 8.80 -11.06
CA ARG A 483 -13.79 8.77 -9.88
C ARG A 483 -14.59 7.47 -9.79
N ARG A 484 -14.94 7.11 -8.57
CA ARG A 484 -15.78 5.96 -8.28
C ARG A 484 -16.75 6.28 -7.15
N THR A 485 -18.02 5.95 -7.32
CA THR A 485 -19.02 6.14 -6.26
C THR A 485 -19.41 4.79 -5.69
N ILE A 486 -19.34 4.69 -4.38
CA ILE A 486 -19.82 3.55 -3.61
C ILE A 486 -20.93 3.99 -2.65
N GLU A 487 -21.75 3.03 -2.23
CA GLU A 487 -22.87 3.27 -1.34
C GLU A 487 -23.02 2.11 -0.35
N PHE A 488 -23.15 2.41 0.93
CA PHE A 488 -23.35 1.39 1.95
C PHE A 488 -24.28 1.88 3.07
N GLU A 489 -24.91 0.94 3.75
CA GLU A 489 -25.65 1.21 4.99
C GLU A 489 -24.69 1.16 6.16
N ALA A 490 -24.67 2.23 6.95
CA ALA A 490 -23.90 2.30 8.18
C ALA A 490 -24.62 1.55 9.30
N ASN A 491 -24.61 0.21 9.24
CA ASN A 491 -25.35 -0.68 10.14
C ASN A 491 -24.49 -1.47 11.13
N GLU A 492 -23.20 -1.17 11.19
CA GLU A 492 -22.25 -1.74 12.14
C GLU A 492 -22.08 -0.83 13.38
N ARG A 493 -21.11 -1.14 14.24
CA ARG A 493 -20.78 -0.38 15.45
C ARG A 493 -19.27 -0.25 15.59
N HIS A 494 -18.82 0.64 16.51
CA HIS A 494 -17.43 0.87 16.86
C HIS A 494 -16.63 1.53 15.73
N ALA A 495 -15.40 1.10 15.49
CA ALA A 495 -14.46 1.73 14.57
C ALA A 495 -13.95 0.70 13.55
N TRP A 496 -13.95 1.07 12.28
CA TRP A 496 -13.55 0.22 11.17
C TRP A 496 -12.51 0.92 10.30
N LEU A 497 -11.51 0.18 9.88
CA LEU A 497 -10.48 0.72 9.01
C LEU A 497 -11.02 0.88 7.57
N PHE A 498 -10.67 2.00 6.94
CA PHE A 498 -10.90 2.30 5.55
C PHE A 498 -9.57 2.76 4.94
N HIS A 499 -9.06 2.05 3.95
CA HIS A 499 -7.72 2.31 3.45
C HIS A 499 -7.49 1.89 2.00
N CYS A 500 -6.43 2.43 1.39
CA CYS A 500 -5.88 1.89 0.16
C CYS A 500 -5.19 0.56 0.45
N HIS A 501 -5.47 -0.48 -0.34
CA HIS A 501 -4.89 -1.81 -0.13
C HIS A 501 -3.56 -2.04 -0.85
N LEU A 502 -2.98 -1.03 -1.51
CA LEU A 502 -1.55 -1.05 -1.80
C LEU A 502 -0.80 -0.91 -0.47
N LEU A 503 -0.10 -1.97 -0.05
CA LEU A 503 0.49 -2.08 1.29
C LEU A 503 1.37 -0.87 1.63
N TYR A 504 2.23 -0.47 0.70
CA TYR A 504 3.15 0.65 0.90
C TYR A 504 2.43 2.01 0.93
N HIS A 505 1.29 2.16 0.22
CA HIS A 505 0.45 3.36 0.31
C HIS A 505 -0.25 3.47 1.68
N MET A 506 -0.82 2.35 2.16
CA MET A 506 -1.42 2.28 3.49
C MET A 506 -0.39 2.67 4.56
N MET A 507 0.79 2.04 4.51
CA MET A 507 1.88 2.28 5.47
C MET A 507 2.47 3.70 5.38
N SER A 508 2.24 4.40 4.26
CA SER A 508 2.63 5.81 4.07
C SER A 508 1.52 6.80 4.39
N GLY A 509 0.40 6.33 4.99
CA GLY A 509 -0.64 7.19 5.55
C GLY A 509 -2.00 7.18 4.86
N MET A 510 -2.23 6.33 3.81
CA MET A 510 -3.49 6.32 3.06
C MET A 510 -4.56 5.49 3.77
N GLY A 511 -5.03 5.98 4.90
CA GLY A 511 -6.07 5.35 5.71
C GLY A 511 -6.97 6.34 6.43
N ARG A 512 -8.14 5.86 6.85
CA ARG A 512 -9.12 6.51 7.72
C ARG A 512 -9.75 5.47 8.64
N VAL A 513 -10.29 5.91 9.75
CA VAL A 513 -11.15 5.11 10.63
C VAL A 513 -12.57 5.64 10.52
N PHE A 514 -13.47 4.80 10.07
CA PHE A 514 -14.90 5.06 10.11
C PHE A 514 -15.42 4.67 11.48
N ARG A 515 -15.77 5.68 12.29
CA ARG A 515 -16.21 5.50 13.69
C ARG A 515 -17.69 5.80 13.81
N TYR A 516 -18.43 4.82 14.30
CA TYR A 516 -19.84 4.98 14.61
C TYR A 516 -20.03 5.78 15.90
N GLU A 517 -20.89 6.81 15.86
CA GLU A 517 -21.39 7.42 17.08
C GLU A 517 -22.29 6.41 17.79
N GLU A 518 -22.00 6.13 19.05
CA GLU A 518 -22.92 5.39 19.90
C GLU A 518 -24.12 6.29 20.17
N SER A 519 -25.30 5.91 19.65
CA SER A 519 -26.55 6.55 20.04
C SER A 519 -26.66 6.44 21.55
N ALA A 520 -26.86 7.57 22.25
CA ALA A 520 -27.03 7.59 23.69
C ALA A 520 -28.03 6.48 24.08
N PRO A 521 -27.75 5.60 25.06
CA PRO A 521 -28.66 4.55 25.44
C PRO A 521 -29.96 5.21 25.90
N ALA A 522 -31.08 4.80 25.26
CA ALA A 522 -32.40 5.09 25.83
C ALA A 522 -32.36 4.66 27.27
N ALA A 523 -32.61 5.60 28.18
CA ALA A 523 -32.40 5.53 29.61
C ALA A 523 -32.69 4.13 30.20
N ALA A 524 -31.65 3.38 30.45
CA ALA A 524 -31.66 2.16 31.22
C ALA A 524 -30.39 2.13 32.09
N THR A 525 -30.64 2.48 33.36
CA THR A 525 -29.80 2.21 34.56
C THR A 525 -28.27 2.22 34.37
N ALA A 526 -27.72 3.37 34.75
CA ALA A 526 -26.30 3.61 34.84
C ALA A 526 -25.59 2.59 35.77
N HIS A 527 -24.78 1.73 35.16
CA HIS A 527 -23.52 1.35 35.79
C HIS A 527 -22.43 2.07 35.01
N ALA A 528 -21.83 3.06 35.64
CA ALA A 528 -20.76 3.87 35.09
C ALA A 528 -19.62 2.95 34.65
N LEU A 529 -19.41 2.85 33.33
CA LEU A 529 -18.13 2.45 32.76
C LEU A 529 -17.12 3.57 33.05
N PRO A 530 -15.86 3.25 33.34
CA PRO A 530 -14.84 4.27 33.55
C PRO A 530 -14.81 5.21 32.34
N GLU A 531 -14.70 6.52 32.60
CA GLU A 531 -14.48 7.54 31.56
C GLU A 531 -13.38 7.09 30.62
N MET A 532 -13.77 6.79 29.39
CA MET A 532 -12.79 6.61 28.32
C MET A 532 -12.18 7.99 28.07
N GLU A 533 -10.89 8.11 28.37
CA GLU A 533 -10.07 9.27 28.01
C GLU A 533 -10.35 9.70 26.55
N LYS A 534 -10.34 11.02 26.34
CA LYS A 534 -10.45 11.63 25.02
C LYS A 534 -9.51 10.90 24.06
N PRO A 535 -9.94 10.59 22.83
CA PRO A 535 -9.13 9.81 21.91
C PRO A 535 -7.84 10.57 21.58
N HIS A 536 -6.76 10.20 22.25
CA HIS A 536 -5.43 10.44 21.74
C HIS A 536 -5.24 9.57 20.50
N ALA A 537 -4.32 9.95 19.60
CA ALA A 537 -3.92 9.18 18.43
C ALA A 537 -3.65 7.67 18.72
N ALA A 538 -3.41 7.31 19.99
CA ALA A 538 -3.27 5.96 20.50
C ALA A 538 -4.48 5.01 20.24
N GLY A 539 -5.66 5.54 19.86
CA GLY A 539 -6.85 4.72 19.54
C GLY A 539 -7.02 4.42 18.05
N LEU A 540 -6.09 4.80 17.20
CA LEU A 540 -6.17 4.61 15.75
C LEU A 540 -5.36 3.39 15.25
N GLY A 541 -4.71 2.62 16.14
CA GLY A 541 -3.89 1.48 15.78
C GLY A 541 -2.47 1.85 15.31
N GLU A 542 -1.72 0.84 14.92
CA GLU A 542 -0.32 0.99 14.46
C GLU A 542 -0.21 1.85 13.18
N HIS A 543 -1.26 1.86 12.36
CA HIS A 543 -1.29 2.58 11.07
C HIS A 543 -1.48 4.10 11.22
N ALA A 544 -1.81 4.60 12.40
CA ALA A 544 -2.00 6.03 12.67
C ALA A 544 -0.68 6.77 12.98
N HIS A 545 0.43 6.07 12.98
CA HIS A 545 1.72 6.66 13.23
C HIS A 545 2.54 6.71 11.95
N ASP A 546 2.97 7.91 11.58
CA ASP A 546 3.93 8.06 10.48
C ASP A 546 5.22 7.32 10.87
N PRO A 547 5.81 6.49 9.99
CA PRO A 547 7.05 5.80 10.30
C PRO A 547 8.24 6.76 10.40
N TRP A 548 9.20 6.42 11.28
CA TRP A 548 10.51 7.03 11.24
C TRP A 548 11.33 6.39 10.12
N LEU A 549 11.81 7.19 9.19
CA LEU A 549 12.61 6.75 8.05
C LEU A 549 13.94 7.48 8.04
N ALA A 550 15.03 6.73 7.89
CA ALA A 550 16.38 7.29 7.83
C ALA A 550 17.10 6.79 6.57
N TRP A 551 17.76 7.70 5.87
CA TRP A 551 18.59 7.40 4.70
C TRP A 551 19.65 8.46 4.49
N GLY A 552 20.66 8.16 3.70
CA GLY A 552 21.69 9.11 3.32
C GLY A 552 22.23 8.88 1.93
N GLU A 553 22.80 9.93 1.35
CA GLU A 553 23.56 9.89 0.10
C GLU A 553 24.81 10.75 0.26
N GLY A 554 25.96 10.23 -0.17
CA GLY A 554 27.22 10.97 -0.16
C GLY A 554 28.02 10.71 -1.41
N ALA A 555 28.50 11.79 -2.04
CA ALA A 555 29.45 11.78 -3.15
C ALA A 555 30.88 11.95 -2.63
N PHE A 556 31.76 11.05 -3.03
CA PHE A 556 33.19 11.04 -2.71
C PHE A 556 33.96 11.20 -4.01
N LEU A 557 34.40 12.42 -4.27
CA LEU A 557 35.04 12.81 -5.53
C LEU A 557 36.52 13.13 -5.31
N SER A 558 37.27 13.24 -6.38
CA SER A 558 38.72 13.56 -6.33
C SER A 558 39.02 14.95 -5.77
N SER A 559 38.10 15.90 -5.88
CA SER A 559 38.25 17.30 -5.47
C SER A 559 37.49 17.68 -4.19
N MET A 560 36.44 16.93 -3.85
CA MET A 560 35.56 17.26 -2.74
C MET A 560 34.68 16.06 -2.32
N THR A 561 34.00 16.20 -1.18
CA THR A 561 32.88 15.34 -0.78
C THR A 561 31.65 16.20 -0.46
N GLY A 562 30.50 15.69 -0.76
CA GLY A 562 29.24 16.32 -0.39
C GLY A 562 28.11 15.29 -0.25
N GLY A 563 27.09 15.62 0.48
CA GLY A 563 25.97 14.70 0.67
C GLY A 563 24.99 15.16 1.72
N GLU A 564 24.03 14.27 2.00
CA GLU A 564 23.00 14.51 3.00
C GLU A 564 22.67 13.24 3.79
N PHE A 565 22.26 13.43 5.02
CA PHE A 565 21.62 12.43 5.85
C PHE A 565 20.25 12.96 6.27
N ASN A 566 19.21 12.16 6.05
CA ASN A 566 17.84 12.51 6.33
C ASN A 566 17.23 11.61 7.39
N LEU A 567 16.52 12.19 8.35
CA LEU A 567 15.65 11.52 9.30
C LEU A 567 14.25 12.12 9.18
N ARG A 568 13.28 11.32 8.70
CA ARG A 568 11.91 11.76 8.41
C ARG A 568 10.91 11.19 9.41
N HIS A 569 9.94 12.02 9.78
CA HIS A 569 8.71 11.61 10.48
C HIS A 569 7.55 12.50 10.01
N GLY A 570 6.60 11.93 9.27
CA GLY A 570 5.48 12.66 8.70
C GLY A 570 5.91 13.82 7.78
N ARG A 571 5.53 15.05 8.15
CA ARG A 571 5.91 16.27 7.42
C ARG A 571 7.24 16.87 7.86
N HIS A 572 7.93 16.25 8.80
CA HIS A 572 9.16 16.75 9.38
C HIS A 572 10.35 15.96 8.85
N ASP A 573 11.36 16.65 8.31
CA ASP A 573 12.65 16.09 7.94
C ASP A 573 13.74 16.81 8.77
N TRP A 574 14.58 16.05 9.46
CA TRP A 574 15.84 16.52 10.05
C TRP A 574 16.95 16.13 9.10
N ILE A 575 17.70 17.13 8.63
CA ILE A 575 18.68 16.94 7.57
C ILE A 575 20.03 17.42 8.09
N ALA A 576 21.05 16.59 7.90
CA ALA A 576 22.45 17.02 7.95
C ALA A 576 22.98 16.98 6.51
N GLU A 577 23.19 18.16 5.92
CA GLU A 577 23.79 18.33 4.60
C GLU A 577 25.23 18.79 4.78
N TRP A 578 26.17 18.28 3.99
CA TRP A 578 27.57 18.67 4.07
C TRP A 578 28.19 18.82 2.70
N GLU A 579 29.13 19.74 2.63
CA GLU A 579 30.09 19.92 1.54
C GLU A 579 31.47 20.12 2.14
N ALA A 580 32.49 19.47 1.58
CA ALA A 580 33.89 19.71 1.96
C ALA A 580 34.79 19.54 0.76
N GLY A 581 35.61 20.56 0.46
CA GLY A 581 36.52 20.60 -0.67
C GLY A 581 37.97 20.73 -0.26
N TRP A 582 38.88 20.21 -1.09
CA TRP A 582 40.33 20.23 -0.85
C TRP A 582 41.13 20.52 -2.12
N SER A 583 40.49 20.76 -3.26
CA SER A 583 41.15 21.07 -4.51
C SER A 583 40.89 22.53 -4.86
N GLY A 584 41.90 23.30 -5.20
CA GLY A 584 41.78 24.71 -5.55
C GLY A 584 41.82 25.66 -4.35
N VAL A 585 41.82 25.13 -3.14
CA VAL A 585 41.86 25.86 -1.86
C VAL A 585 43.13 25.53 -1.06
N PRO A 586 43.63 26.43 -0.19
CA PRO A 586 44.85 26.20 0.58
C PRO A 586 44.74 25.08 1.61
N ASP A 587 43.61 25.01 2.30
CA ASP A 587 43.24 24.04 3.32
C ASP A 587 41.89 23.42 2.99
N VAL A 588 41.48 22.36 3.70
CA VAL A 588 40.14 21.80 3.52
C VAL A 588 39.08 22.78 4.01
N GLU A 589 38.23 23.20 3.11
CA GLU A 589 37.07 24.03 3.43
C GLU A 589 35.81 23.17 3.53
N TYR A 590 34.95 23.52 4.50
CA TYR A 590 33.67 22.79 4.67
C TYR A 590 32.51 23.71 5.07
N GLU A 591 31.32 23.30 4.66
CA GLU A 591 30.04 23.80 5.12
C GLU A 591 29.16 22.61 5.55
N VAL A 592 28.51 22.70 6.71
CA VAL A 592 27.59 21.70 7.23
C VAL A 592 26.33 22.37 7.70
N ASP A 593 25.21 22.07 7.07
CA ASP A 593 23.87 22.53 7.45
C ASP A 593 23.16 21.44 8.27
N LEU A 594 22.76 21.78 9.50
CA LEU A 594 21.90 20.95 10.33
C LEU A 594 20.53 21.63 10.41
N VAL A 595 19.59 21.19 9.60
CA VAL A 595 18.30 21.88 9.44
C VAL A 595 17.12 20.95 9.75
N HIS A 596 16.09 21.53 10.32
CA HIS A 596 14.76 20.96 10.39
C HIS A 596 13.91 21.56 9.28
N ARG A 597 13.35 20.71 8.43
CA ARG A 597 12.49 21.07 7.30
C ARG A 597 11.05 20.62 7.58
N TYR A 598 10.09 21.50 7.31
CA TYR A 598 8.67 21.21 7.43
C TYR A 598 7.97 21.42 6.09
N TYR A 599 7.24 20.40 5.63
CA TYR A 599 6.51 20.43 4.38
C TYR A 599 5.08 20.95 4.58
N LEU A 600 4.77 22.11 4.01
CA LEU A 600 3.43 22.68 3.97
C LEU A 600 2.52 21.89 3.01
N ASN A 601 3.05 21.56 1.84
CA ASN A 601 2.44 20.73 0.81
C ASN A 601 3.56 20.16 -0.11
N PRO A 602 3.28 19.38 -1.17
CA PRO A 602 4.31 18.81 -2.04
C PRO A 602 5.27 19.82 -2.67
N ASP A 603 4.85 21.05 -2.86
CA ASP A 603 5.66 22.09 -3.52
C ASP A 603 6.36 23.03 -2.54
N TRP A 604 5.76 23.32 -1.37
CA TRP A 604 6.23 24.30 -0.41
C TRP A 604 6.80 23.67 0.85
N GLN A 605 7.99 24.10 1.22
CA GLN A 605 8.63 23.72 2.47
C GLN A 605 9.31 24.93 3.13
N ILE A 606 9.32 24.94 4.45
CA ILE A 606 10.05 25.88 5.28
C ILE A 606 11.11 25.14 6.06
N TRP A 607 12.22 25.80 6.36
CA TRP A 607 13.30 25.18 7.10
C TRP A 607 14.00 26.18 8.02
N ALA A 608 14.61 25.66 9.08
CA ALA A 608 15.45 26.44 9.99
C ALA A 608 16.50 25.53 10.64
N GLY A 609 17.65 26.08 10.99
CA GLY A 609 18.73 25.31 11.59
C GLY A 609 19.97 26.12 11.85
N VAL A 610 21.12 25.45 11.78
CA VAL A 610 22.45 26.05 11.96
C VAL A 610 23.35 25.64 10.81
N ARG A 611 24.22 26.55 10.40
CA ARG A 611 25.29 26.33 9.46
C ARG A 611 26.61 26.43 10.21
N LEU A 612 27.43 25.42 10.02
CA LEU A 612 28.80 25.33 10.54
C LEU A 612 29.76 25.40 9.36
N THR A 613 30.76 26.28 9.41
CA THR A 613 31.69 26.47 8.31
C THR A 613 33.08 26.88 8.80
N ASN A 614 34.10 26.59 8.04
CA ASN A 614 35.47 27.13 8.24
C ASN A 614 35.94 27.94 7.05
N GLU A 615 35.04 28.35 6.16
CA GLU A 615 35.38 29.23 5.04
C GLU A 615 35.90 30.58 5.55
N ASP A 616 36.92 31.15 4.87
CA ASP A 616 37.54 32.38 5.29
C ASP A 616 36.53 33.54 5.34
N GLY A 617 36.42 34.19 6.51
CA GLY A 617 35.50 35.31 6.74
C GLY A 617 34.04 34.90 7.04
N ALA A 618 33.75 33.65 7.26
CA ALA A 618 32.43 33.18 7.64
C ALA A 618 32.49 32.53 9.04
N ASP A 619 31.46 32.85 9.86
CA ASP A 619 31.25 32.26 11.19
C ASP A 619 30.05 31.29 11.17
N ASP A 620 30.02 30.40 12.18
CA ASP A 620 28.84 29.56 12.43
C ASP A 620 27.60 30.41 12.66
N ARG A 621 26.49 30.12 11.99
CA ARG A 621 25.30 30.98 12.00
C ARG A 621 24.00 30.22 12.03
N ALA A 622 22.96 30.82 12.61
CA ALA A 622 21.62 30.32 12.50
C ALA A 622 21.07 30.68 11.09
N VAL A 623 20.34 29.76 10.48
CA VAL A 623 19.79 29.89 9.14
C VAL A 623 18.30 29.53 9.12
N ALA A 624 17.53 30.21 8.28
CA ALA A 624 16.12 29.88 8.05
C ALA A 624 15.69 30.28 6.66
N GLY A 625 14.70 29.59 6.10
CA GLY A 625 14.24 29.89 4.76
C GLY A 625 13.02 29.10 4.33
N PHE A 626 12.73 29.22 3.07
CA PHE A 626 11.72 28.43 2.38
C PHE A 626 12.25 27.95 1.03
N GLN A 627 11.64 26.87 0.54
CA GLN A 627 11.93 26.30 -0.77
C GLN A 627 10.63 26.01 -1.48
N TYR A 628 10.64 26.22 -2.81
CA TYR A 628 9.49 25.98 -3.68
C TYR A 628 9.90 25.18 -4.92
N ARG A 629 9.11 24.16 -5.24
CA ARG A 629 9.26 23.38 -6.47
C ARG A 629 8.56 24.10 -7.63
N LEU A 630 9.34 24.63 -8.52
CA LEU A 630 8.92 25.23 -9.79
C LEU A 630 8.61 24.16 -10.84
N PRO A 631 7.94 24.52 -11.98
CA PRO A 631 7.86 23.66 -13.14
C PRO A 631 9.22 23.09 -13.59
N LEU A 632 9.18 22.00 -14.37
CA LEU A 632 10.36 21.34 -14.92
C LEU A 632 11.35 20.82 -13.87
N ARG A 633 10.86 20.42 -12.67
CA ARG A 633 11.66 19.94 -11.52
C ARG A 633 12.65 20.94 -10.93
N LEU A 634 12.57 22.23 -11.30
CA LEU A 634 13.44 23.25 -10.75
C LEU A 634 13.05 23.52 -9.29
N GLN A 635 14.01 23.46 -8.39
CA GLN A 635 13.86 23.82 -6.97
C GLN A 635 14.46 25.18 -6.74
N ALA A 636 13.70 26.10 -6.17
CA ALA A 636 14.15 27.44 -5.82
C ALA A 636 14.00 27.65 -4.32
N GLY A 637 15.06 28.09 -3.66
CA GLY A 637 15.11 28.36 -2.23
C GLY A 637 15.54 29.78 -1.94
N VAL A 638 15.02 30.35 -0.86
CA VAL A 638 15.48 31.61 -0.28
C VAL A 638 15.71 31.40 1.20
N GLY A 639 16.87 31.77 1.68
CA GLY A 639 17.26 31.70 3.08
C GLY A 639 17.80 33.04 3.58
N VAL A 640 17.79 33.20 4.89
CA VAL A 640 18.45 34.32 5.60
C VAL A 640 19.21 33.74 6.78
N ASP A 641 20.31 34.39 7.16
CA ASP A 641 21.08 33.99 8.32
C ASP A 641 21.02 35.02 9.48
N SER A 642 21.60 34.67 10.62
CA SER A 642 21.61 35.51 11.83
C SER A 642 22.43 36.81 11.68
N GLU A 643 23.23 36.95 10.65
CA GLU A 643 24.02 38.15 10.34
C GLU A 643 23.30 39.09 9.37
N GLY A 644 22.17 38.64 8.81
CA GLY A 644 21.35 39.41 7.89
C GLY A 644 21.69 39.18 6.42
N HIS A 645 22.49 38.18 6.09
CA HIS A 645 22.77 37.81 4.70
C HIS A 645 21.61 37.02 4.13
N ALA A 646 21.40 37.13 2.84
CA ALA A 646 20.37 36.41 2.10
C ALA A 646 21.03 35.43 1.11
N ARG A 647 20.54 34.19 1.06
CA ARG A 647 20.98 33.14 0.13
C ARG A 647 19.83 32.75 -0.79
N LEU A 648 20.10 32.77 -2.08
CA LEU A 648 19.20 32.24 -3.12
C LEU A 648 19.80 30.94 -3.66
N THR A 649 19.01 29.87 -3.71
CA THR A 649 19.43 28.57 -4.26
C THR A 649 18.53 28.18 -5.44
N LEU A 650 19.14 27.62 -6.49
CA LEU A 650 18.45 27.01 -7.62
C LEU A 650 19.09 25.66 -7.85
N ALA A 651 18.29 24.59 -7.88
CA ALA A 651 18.78 23.24 -8.14
C ALA A 651 17.87 22.50 -9.13
N GLN A 652 18.47 21.73 -10.04
CA GLN A 652 17.73 20.99 -11.04
C GLN A 652 18.45 19.70 -11.41
N GLN A 653 17.67 18.63 -11.62
CA GLN A 653 18.17 17.35 -12.12
C GLN A 653 17.31 16.86 -13.29
N TRP A 654 17.97 16.46 -14.37
CA TRP A 654 17.33 15.91 -15.56
C TRP A 654 17.77 14.45 -15.82
N PRO A 655 16.82 13.52 -15.93
CA PRO A 655 17.12 12.15 -16.35
C PRO A 655 17.37 12.16 -17.88
N LEU A 656 18.65 12.15 -18.28
CA LEU A 656 19.04 12.10 -19.71
C LEU A 656 18.70 10.75 -20.32
N THR A 657 19.05 9.68 -19.61
CA THR A 657 18.64 8.29 -19.94
C THR A 657 18.06 7.65 -18.66
N SER A 658 17.60 6.41 -18.74
CA SER A 658 17.13 5.68 -17.56
C SER A 658 18.19 5.53 -16.44
N ARG A 659 19.48 5.66 -16.74
CA ARG A 659 20.58 5.53 -15.77
C ARG A 659 21.42 6.78 -15.59
N LEU A 660 21.46 7.65 -16.59
CA LEU A 660 22.30 8.85 -16.60
C LEU A 660 21.45 10.08 -16.36
N SER A 661 21.78 10.84 -15.33
CA SER A 661 21.19 12.14 -15.03
C SER A 661 22.23 13.25 -15.18
N ALA A 662 21.82 14.41 -15.64
CA ALA A 662 22.56 15.66 -15.50
C ALA A 662 21.94 16.47 -14.36
N PHE A 663 22.77 17.15 -13.58
CA PHE A 663 22.31 18.03 -12.51
C PHE A 663 23.08 19.34 -12.49
N GLY A 664 22.46 20.37 -11.95
CA GLY A 664 23.07 21.66 -11.68
C GLY A 664 22.49 22.28 -10.45
N GLN A 665 23.35 22.98 -9.73
CA GLN A 665 22.99 23.78 -8.57
C GLN A 665 23.70 25.13 -8.68
N MET A 666 23.00 26.18 -8.30
CA MET A 666 23.53 27.53 -8.21
C MET A 666 23.10 28.12 -6.89
N GLU A 667 24.03 28.77 -6.24
CA GLU A 667 23.84 29.46 -5.01
C GLU A 667 24.40 30.87 -5.13
N TYR A 668 23.62 31.86 -4.71
CA TYR A 668 24.04 33.24 -4.56
C TYR A 668 23.82 33.67 -3.13
N ASP A 669 24.90 34.04 -2.45
CA ASP A 669 24.86 34.54 -1.09
C ASP A 669 25.32 36.00 -1.09
N THR A 670 24.64 36.89 -0.35
CA THR A 670 25.01 38.30 -0.25
C THR A 670 26.30 38.54 0.56
N ALA A 671 26.78 37.56 1.28
CA ALA A 671 28.04 37.58 2.05
C ALA A 671 29.23 37.04 1.27
N SER A 672 28.99 36.11 0.31
CA SER A 672 30.02 35.39 -0.42
C SER A 672 29.85 35.53 -1.93
N GLU A 673 30.79 34.98 -2.71
CA GLU A 673 30.69 34.91 -4.17
C GLU A 673 29.66 33.87 -4.62
N GLU A 674 29.30 33.92 -5.92
CA GLU A 674 28.40 32.93 -6.53
C GLU A 674 29.08 31.54 -6.54
N LYS A 675 28.40 30.53 -5.95
CA LYS A 675 28.80 29.12 -6.02
C LYS A 675 27.91 28.38 -7.03
N TRP A 676 28.48 27.52 -7.85
CA TRP A 676 27.69 26.68 -8.71
C TRP A 676 28.39 25.33 -8.95
N THR A 677 27.55 24.33 -9.15
CA THR A 677 27.95 22.97 -9.44
C THR A 677 27.18 22.47 -10.66
N ALA A 678 27.86 21.79 -11.56
CA ALA A 678 27.21 21.11 -12.68
C ALA A 678 27.88 19.76 -12.91
N GLY A 679 27.09 18.72 -13.12
CA GLY A 679 27.62 17.37 -13.24
C GLY A 679 26.70 16.37 -13.85
N VAL A 680 27.21 15.13 -13.92
CA VAL A 680 26.46 13.96 -14.35
C VAL A 680 26.62 12.82 -13.34
N SER A 681 25.57 12.04 -13.18
CA SER A 681 25.57 10.86 -12.30
C SER A 681 25.01 9.66 -13.04
N LEU A 682 25.73 8.55 -13.03
CA LEU A 682 25.36 7.28 -13.66
C LEU A 682 25.04 6.22 -12.61
N ILE A 683 23.79 5.78 -12.53
CA ILE A 683 23.36 4.71 -11.61
C ILE A 683 23.97 3.38 -12.06
N VAL A 684 24.80 2.78 -11.19
CA VAL A 684 25.41 1.46 -11.38
C VAL A 684 24.58 0.40 -10.68
N THR A 685 24.28 0.62 -9.38
CA THR A 685 23.42 -0.24 -8.57
C THR A 685 22.46 0.62 -7.75
N LYS A 686 21.56 -0.01 -6.99
CA LYS A 686 20.68 0.69 -6.03
C LYS A 686 21.43 1.62 -5.09
N LYS A 687 22.63 1.21 -4.66
CA LYS A 687 23.43 1.91 -3.64
C LYS A 687 24.66 2.64 -4.19
N LEU A 688 24.97 2.53 -5.48
CA LEU A 688 26.18 3.07 -6.06
C LEU A 688 25.90 3.79 -7.39
N SER A 689 26.40 5.01 -7.52
CA SER A 689 26.47 5.75 -8.77
C SER A 689 27.92 6.20 -9.02
N LEU A 690 28.26 6.42 -10.29
CA LEU A 690 29.49 7.12 -10.72
C LEU A 690 29.10 8.58 -10.96
N THR A 691 29.81 9.50 -10.34
CA THR A 691 29.53 10.95 -10.44
C THR A 691 30.76 11.69 -10.93
N SER A 692 30.54 12.63 -11.86
CA SER A 692 31.57 13.59 -12.27
C SER A 692 30.93 14.96 -12.33
N GLN A 693 31.57 15.95 -11.71
CA GLN A 693 31.06 17.32 -11.62
C GLN A 693 32.18 18.35 -11.65
N PHE A 694 31.80 19.56 -12.01
CA PHE A 694 32.61 20.75 -11.83
C PHE A 694 31.98 21.59 -10.73
N HIS A 695 32.76 22.01 -9.77
CA HIS A 695 32.41 22.96 -8.74
C HIS A 695 33.17 24.28 -8.94
N SER A 696 32.50 25.42 -8.79
CA SER A 696 33.14 26.73 -9.05
C SER A 696 34.39 26.98 -8.21
N GLU A 697 34.43 26.49 -6.98
CA GLU A 697 35.57 26.65 -6.07
C GLU A 697 36.55 25.50 -6.16
N TYR A 698 36.09 24.25 -6.16
CA TYR A 698 36.93 23.05 -6.03
C TYR A 698 37.30 22.40 -7.38
N GLY A 699 36.81 22.95 -8.51
CA GLY A 699 37.12 22.49 -9.85
C GLY A 699 36.50 21.13 -10.20
N TRP A 700 37.14 20.40 -11.10
CA TRP A 700 36.66 19.09 -11.58
C TRP A 700 36.88 17.99 -10.53
N GLY A 701 35.83 17.27 -10.23
CA GLY A 701 35.85 16.05 -9.44
C GLY A 701 35.17 14.89 -10.11
N ALA A 702 35.70 13.68 -9.93
CA ALA A 702 35.07 12.44 -10.35
C ALA A 702 35.25 11.38 -9.27
N GLY A 703 34.25 10.52 -9.10
CA GLY A 703 34.27 9.50 -8.07
C GLY A 703 32.98 8.72 -7.97
N VAL A 704 32.61 8.35 -6.76
CA VAL A 704 31.44 7.52 -6.47
C VAL A 704 30.46 8.26 -5.57
N SER A 705 29.16 8.03 -5.81
CA SER A 705 28.11 8.39 -4.85
C SER A 705 27.52 7.11 -4.27
N ILE A 706 27.38 7.10 -2.94
CA ILE A 706 26.88 5.95 -2.18
C ILE A 706 25.57 6.34 -1.51
N ARG A 707 24.57 5.46 -1.60
CA ARG A 707 23.26 5.56 -0.96
C ARG A 707 23.11 4.47 0.10
N PHE A 708 22.60 4.81 1.27
CA PHE A 708 22.43 3.86 2.39
C PHE A 708 21.16 4.13 3.21
#